data_6a38c983d7af1767786bd3f3180db074
#
_entry.id   6a38c983d7af1767786bd3f3180db074
#
_cell.length_a   1.000
_cell.length_b   1.000
_cell.length_c   1.000
_cell.angle_alpha   90.00
_cell.angle_beta   90.00
_cell.angle_gamma   90.00
#
_symmetry.space_group_name_H-M   'P 1'
#
loop_
_entity.id
_entity.type
_entity.pdbx_description
1 polymer ?
#
loop_
_entity_poly.entity_id
_entity_poly.type
_entity_poly.pdbx_seq_one_letter_code
_entity_poly.pdbx_strand_id
1 'polypeptide(L)'
;MTRGTRRLVLTCGTLAALFLVISMTGLNARQATPVSIDADDIGGVVTSTKGPEAGVWVVAETRDLPTRFIRTVVTDSRGRYVVPDLPPASYDVWVRGYGLVDSPKVKTTPGKQLNLKALVAPTPAAAAEYYPANYWYALLEPPAPTEFPGTGRKGNGIPESIKTQGEWIGNIKMNLACTQCHQMGTKVTREIPPDLRTKFPNSVDAWDERIQIGISGAFMNSSLGPIGRGSLKYFARWSDRIAGGELPVAPPRPEGQERNIVVTQWEWATAKTFVHDGIATDRRNPTVNAYGPYVGVEELSGDWVSVLDPVKHSSKRIELEVLDNKMPWAWQQDVPVPSRYWGDEVIWKGKLAPHNPMADSKGRVWITTRDGCRLYDPKAGTMRHIAGCPGGGHLQFADDDKIWFGSGKYFDVKKWEATGDGKASAGAVETVVDTNGNGKADFPGTPADGPVDPTRDRQAKAGGYALIPNPLDGSIWYSVLGIPGSITRLDPKTQLLEVYEPPFNNPKSKQSAYLPHGIDIDRATGVIWVGLNSGHYASFDRRKCQGPLNGPTATGQHCPEGWTLHPAPGPNFKTVEGTGSADSYYLNWVDWHNTGGFGNNTPMLVGSGSDSIMALVAGKWVVMRVPYPRGFMARGMDGRIDDPKAGWKGRGLWTTHSEQATWHQEGGPTERPKAVQFQLRPTPLAK
;
A
#
# COMPACT_ATOMS: atom_id res chain seq x y z
N MET A 1 -74.05 4.45 48.61
CA MET A 1 -72.81 4.24 47.87
C MET A 1 -73.13 4.52 46.41
N THR A 2 -72.91 5.49 45.86
CA THR A 2 -72.61 6.89 45.89
C THR A 2 -71.99 7.26 44.51
N ARG A 3 -72.67 8.25 43.98
CA ARG A 3 -72.52 8.81 42.61
C ARG A 3 -71.10 9.30 42.21
N GLY A 4 -70.02 8.98 42.97
CA GLY A 4 -68.66 9.50 42.73
C GLY A 4 -67.79 8.64 41.86
N THR A 5 -68.05 7.35 41.74
CA THR A 5 -67.15 6.40 41.06
C THR A 5 -67.36 6.27 39.53
N ARG A 6 -68.52 6.75 39.02
CA ARG A 6 -68.79 6.69 37.55
C ARG A 6 -68.21 7.85 36.73
N ARG A 7 -67.88 9.00 37.38
CA ARG A 7 -67.25 10.13 36.66
C ARG A 7 -65.74 10.00 36.48
N LEU A 8 -65.05 9.19 37.30
CA LEU A 8 -63.62 9.01 37.20
C LEU A 8 -63.20 8.01 36.12
N VAL A 9 -64.09 7.06 35.75
CA VAL A 9 -63.84 6.06 34.73
C VAL A 9 -64.00 6.63 33.29
N LEU A 10 -64.92 7.64 33.13
CA LEU A 10 -65.10 8.27 31.80
C LEU A 10 -64.01 9.26 31.46
N THR A 11 -63.32 9.92 32.41
CA THR A 11 -62.23 10.86 32.17
C THR A 11 -60.91 10.17 31.90
N CYS A 12 -60.70 8.97 32.47
CA CYS A 12 -59.47 8.19 32.12
C CYS A 12 -59.54 7.54 30.73
N GLY A 13 -60.76 7.16 30.28
CA GLY A 13 -60.90 6.58 28.91
C GLY A 13 -60.69 7.58 27.79
N THR A 14 -61.08 8.85 27.98
CA THR A 14 -60.88 9.91 26.98
C THR A 14 -59.44 10.41 26.92
N LEU A 15 -58.72 10.43 28.04
CA LEU A 15 -57.28 10.76 28.06
C LEU A 15 -56.38 9.66 27.42
N ALA A 16 -56.74 8.38 27.64
CA ALA A 16 -56.02 7.26 26.99
C ALA A 16 -56.26 7.22 25.47
N ALA A 17 -57.47 7.53 24.99
CA ALA A 17 -57.78 7.62 23.57
C ALA A 17 -57.09 8.83 22.90
N LEU A 18 -56.98 9.98 23.60
CA LEU A 18 -56.22 11.13 23.10
C LEU A 18 -54.71 10.89 23.04
N PHE A 19 -54.13 10.14 23.98
CA PHE A 19 -52.72 9.74 23.95
C PHE A 19 -52.44 8.73 22.85
N LEU A 20 -53.33 7.80 22.52
CA LEU A 20 -53.15 6.85 21.44
C LEU A 20 -53.25 7.50 20.05
N VAL A 21 -54.10 8.52 19.89
CA VAL A 21 -54.22 9.27 18.62
C VAL A 21 -53.03 10.20 18.41
N ILE A 22 -52.46 10.79 19.46
CA ILE A 22 -51.24 11.62 19.36
C ILE A 22 -50.02 10.74 19.09
N SER A 23 -49.97 9.48 19.54
CA SER A 23 -48.86 8.56 19.24
C SER A 23 -48.89 7.99 17.82
N MET A 24 -50.01 8.01 17.12
CA MET A 24 -50.13 7.55 15.73
C MET A 24 -49.87 8.65 14.69
N THR A 25 -49.85 9.92 15.05
CA THR A 25 -49.52 11.01 14.11
C THR A 25 -48.02 11.37 14.09
N GLY A 26 -47.20 10.71 14.90
CA GLY A 26 -45.75 10.96 15.00
C GLY A 26 -44.84 10.11 14.10
N LEU A 27 -45.38 9.21 13.30
CA LEU A 27 -44.63 8.40 12.32
C LEU A 27 -44.72 8.99 10.90
N ASN A 28 -44.70 10.30 10.78
CA ASN A 28 -44.28 10.90 9.53
C ASN A 28 -42.78 10.59 9.39
N ALA A 29 -42.43 9.68 8.47
CA ALA A 29 -41.08 9.50 8.03
C ALA A 29 -40.50 10.91 7.80
N ARG A 30 -39.56 11.35 8.66
CA ARG A 30 -38.85 12.60 8.48
C ARG A 30 -38.28 12.53 7.06
N GLN A 31 -38.90 13.27 6.16
CA GLN A 31 -38.40 13.41 4.80
C GLN A 31 -36.92 13.86 4.94
N ALA A 32 -36.01 13.03 4.47
CA ALA A 32 -34.57 13.34 4.60
C ALA A 32 -34.34 14.72 4.02
N THR A 33 -33.82 15.63 4.84
CA THR A 33 -33.49 16.99 4.40
C THR A 33 -32.66 16.88 3.13
N PRO A 34 -33.04 17.55 2.03
CA PRO A 34 -32.29 17.50 0.77
C PRO A 34 -30.82 17.82 1.03
N VAL A 35 -29.94 17.09 0.38
CA VAL A 35 -28.49 17.33 0.47
C VAL A 35 -28.18 18.60 -0.32
N SER A 36 -27.51 19.58 0.30
CA SER A 36 -27.04 20.77 -0.43
C SER A 36 -25.94 20.38 -1.40
N ILE A 37 -26.06 20.81 -2.67
CA ILE A 37 -25.08 20.58 -3.75
C ILE A 37 -24.83 21.89 -4.51
N ASP A 38 -23.65 21.97 -5.12
CA ASP A 38 -23.28 23.05 -6.07
C ASP A 38 -23.43 22.57 -7.53
N ALA A 39 -23.12 23.42 -8.47
CA ALA A 39 -23.31 23.14 -9.89
C ALA A 39 -22.40 22.00 -10.42
N ASP A 40 -21.32 21.72 -9.72
CA ASP A 40 -20.32 20.70 -10.03
C ASP A 40 -20.39 19.46 -9.09
N ASP A 41 -21.43 19.39 -8.26
CA ASP A 41 -21.66 18.25 -7.36
C ASP A 41 -22.72 17.28 -7.89
N ILE A 42 -22.67 16.02 -7.44
CA ILE A 42 -23.80 15.09 -7.45
C ILE A 42 -24.07 14.67 -6.01
N GLY A 43 -25.30 14.84 -5.52
CA GLY A 43 -25.65 14.49 -4.15
C GLY A 43 -27.03 13.86 -4.01
N GLY A 44 -27.25 13.19 -2.90
CA GLY A 44 -28.52 12.52 -2.63
C GLY A 44 -28.49 11.57 -1.45
N VAL A 45 -29.40 10.60 -1.46
CA VAL A 45 -29.54 9.59 -0.42
C VAL A 45 -29.49 8.20 -1.02
N VAL A 46 -28.74 7.32 -0.39
CA VAL A 46 -28.70 5.88 -0.70
C VAL A 46 -29.64 5.15 0.26
N THR A 47 -30.58 4.40 -0.28
CA THR A 47 -31.51 3.57 0.52
C THR A 47 -31.58 2.15 -0.05
N SER A 48 -31.82 1.16 0.82
CA SER A 48 -32.15 -0.21 0.45
C SER A 48 -33.51 -0.61 1.02
N THR A 49 -33.86 -1.87 0.94
CA THR A 49 -35.02 -2.46 1.62
C THR A 49 -34.90 -2.40 3.15
N LYS A 50 -33.67 -2.15 3.69
CA LYS A 50 -33.42 -2.00 5.14
C LYS A 50 -33.45 -0.54 5.61
N GLY A 51 -33.69 0.42 4.71
CA GLY A 51 -33.64 1.85 5.00
C GLY A 51 -32.42 2.57 4.44
N PRO A 52 -32.00 3.70 5.05
CA PRO A 52 -30.79 4.42 4.64
C PRO A 52 -29.53 3.58 4.82
N GLU A 53 -28.65 3.59 3.82
CA GLU A 53 -27.39 2.81 3.81
C GLU A 53 -26.20 3.67 4.25
N ALA A 54 -25.76 3.48 5.47
CA ALA A 54 -24.60 4.16 6.04
C ALA A 54 -23.30 3.43 5.72
N GLY A 55 -22.21 4.19 5.48
CA GLY A 55 -20.87 3.63 5.25
C GLY A 55 -20.78 2.78 3.98
N VAL A 56 -21.48 3.17 2.93
CA VAL A 56 -21.38 2.56 1.61
C VAL A 56 -20.78 3.56 0.62
N TRP A 57 -20.12 3.05 -0.41
CA TRP A 57 -19.50 3.89 -1.42
C TRP A 57 -20.47 4.27 -2.51
N VAL A 58 -20.44 5.55 -2.90
CA VAL A 58 -21.04 6.03 -4.15
C VAL A 58 -19.92 6.32 -5.10
N VAL A 59 -19.95 5.68 -6.25
CA VAL A 59 -18.93 5.75 -7.28
C VAL A 59 -19.49 6.51 -8.47
N ALA A 60 -18.82 7.58 -8.89
CA ALA A 60 -19.11 8.34 -10.10
C ALA A 60 -17.95 8.16 -11.10
N GLU A 61 -18.25 7.62 -12.26
CA GLU A 61 -17.27 7.28 -13.31
C GLU A 61 -17.64 7.92 -14.63
N THR A 62 -16.63 8.45 -15.34
CA THR A 62 -16.79 8.95 -16.70
C THR A 62 -15.65 8.55 -17.62
N ARG A 63 -15.95 8.43 -18.91
CA ARG A 63 -15.00 8.26 -20.02
C ARG A 63 -15.02 9.46 -20.99
N ASP A 64 -15.79 10.49 -20.67
CA ASP A 64 -15.93 11.68 -21.51
C ASP A 64 -14.76 12.67 -21.32
N LEU A 65 -13.88 12.44 -20.34
CA LEU A 65 -12.64 13.20 -20.14
C LEU A 65 -11.48 12.57 -20.93
N PRO A 66 -10.35 13.30 -21.11
CA PRO A 66 -9.18 12.79 -21.84
C PRO A 66 -8.63 11.46 -21.32
N THR A 67 -8.80 11.19 -20.01
CA THR A 67 -8.60 9.84 -19.45
C THR A 67 -9.78 9.44 -18.58
N ARG A 68 -10.02 8.14 -18.41
CA ARG A 68 -11.07 7.62 -17.52
C ARG A 68 -10.89 8.18 -16.12
N PHE A 69 -11.94 8.77 -15.60
CA PHE A 69 -11.98 9.44 -14.30
C PHE A 69 -13.01 8.77 -13.40
N ILE A 70 -12.66 8.59 -12.13
CA ILE A 70 -13.52 7.97 -11.14
C ILE A 70 -13.41 8.78 -9.86
N ARG A 71 -14.55 9.19 -9.30
CA ARG A 71 -14.58 9.77 -7.96
C ARG A 71 -15.50 8.96 -7.06
N THR A 72 -15.02 8.63 -5.88
CA THR A 72 -15.71 7.78 -4.92
C THR A 72 -15.80 8.48 -3.57
N VAL A 73 -16.99 8.46 -2.98
CA VAL A 73 -17.26 8.99 -1.64
C VAL A 73 -18.01 7.98 -0.80
N VAL A 74 -18.05 8.19 0.51
CA VAL A 74 -18.76 7.32 1.45
C VAL A 74 -20.00 8.04 1.99
N THR A 75 -21.10 7.31 2.17
CA THR A 75 -22.33 7.85 2.76
C THR A 75 -22.19 8.11 4.26
N ASP A 76 -22.88 9.14 4.74
CA ASP A 76 -22.99 9.45 6.18
C ASP A 76 -23.86 8.43 6.94
N SER A 77 -24.09 8.68 8.24
CA SER A 77 -24.93 7.82 9.10
C SER A 77 -26.42 7.75 8.70
N ARG A 78 -26.85 8.65 7.79
CA ARG A 78 -28.22 8.71 7.27
C ARG A 78 -28.32 8.30 5.80
N GLY A 79 -27.25 7.70 5.23
CA GLY A 79 -27.17 7.31 3.84
C GLY A 79 -27.01 8.48 2.86
N ARG A 80 -26.75 9.71 3.34
CA ARG A 80 -26.59 10.90 2.49
C ARG A 80 -25.17 10.97 1.96
N TYR A 81 -25.01 11.52 0.75
CA TYR A 81 -23.71 11.67 0.09
C TYR A 81 -23.65 12.94 -0.75
N VAL A 82 -22.43 13.42 -0.95
CA VAL A 82 -22.03 14.40 -1.98
C VAL A 82 -20.77 13.89 -2.66
N VAL A 83 -20.81 13.78 -3.99
CA VAL A 83 -19.62 13.62 -4.84
C VAL A 83 -19.25 15.03 -5.31
N PRO A 84 -18.23 15.68 -4.72
CA PRO A 84 -17.95 17.09 -4.94
C PRO A 84 -17.06 17.31 -6.17
N ASP A 85 -17.03 18.55 -6.68
CA ASP A 85 -16.05 19.07 -7.65
C ASP A 85 -15.86 18.16 -8.88
N LEU A 86 -16.94 17.71 -9.48
CA LEU A 86 -16.89 16.87 -10.67
C LEU A 86 -16.68 17.72 -11.93
N PRO A 87 -15.68 17.37 -12.77
CA PRO A 87 -15.55 17.97 -14.09
C PRO A 87 -16.84 17.87 -14.91
N PRO A 88 -17.13 18.85 -15.80
CA PRO A 88 -18.29 18.79 -16.68
C PRO A 88 -18.22 17.58 -17.62
N ALA A 89 -19.04 16.55 -17.34
CA ALA A 89 -19.12 15.31 -18.11
C ALA A 89 -20.41 14.55 -17.76
N SER A 90 -20.74 13.50 -18.51
CA SER A 90 -21.77 12.55 -18.14
C SER A 90 -21.16 11.42 -17.32
N TYR A 91 -21.76 11.11 -16.17
CA TYR A 91 -21.27 10.11 -15.22
C TYR A 91 -22.21 8.93 -15.10
N ASP A 92 -21.66 7.73 -15.07
CA ASP A 92 -22.33 6.55 -14.56
C ASP A 92 -22.13 6.53 -13.03
N VAL A 93 -23.22 6.55 -12.27
CA VAL A 93 -23.20 6.60 -10.79
C VAL A 93 -23.90 5.37 -10.23
N TRP A 94 -23.23 4.69 -9.27
CA TRP A 94 -23.79 3.52 -8.59
C TRP A 94 -23.31 3.38 -7.15
N VAL A 95 -23.92 2.44 -6.43
CA VAL A 95 -23.62 2.13 -5.04
C VAL A 95 -22.88 0.80 -4.94
N ARG A 96 -21.87 0.75 -4.09
CA ARG A 96 -21.15 -0.45 -3.66
C ARG A 96 -20.98 -0.45 -2.14
N GLY A 97 -21.01 -1.62 -1.50
CA GLY A 97 -20.79 -1.70 -0.05
C GLY A 97 -20.78 -3.12 0.46
N TYR A 98 -20.20 -3.33 1.63
CA TYR A 98 -20.20 -4.64 2.26
C TYR A 98 -21.63 -5.05 2.68
N GLY A 99 -22.00 -6.28 2.33
CA GLY A 99 -23.35 -6.79 2.45
C GLY A 99 -24.31 -6.40 1.32
N LEU A 100 -23.80 -5.71 0.29
CA LEU A 100 -24.51 -5.32 -0.92
C LEU A 100 -23.89 -5.99 -2.15
N VAL A 101 -24.61 -5.96 -3.26
CA VAL A 101 -24.06 -6.08 -4.62
C VAL A 101 -24.14 -4.71 -5.30
N ASP A 102 -23.39 -4.52 -6.39
CA ASP A 102 -23.45 -3.26 -7.15
C ASP A 102 -24.89 -2.94 -7.57
N SER A 103 -25.29 -1.70 -7.33
CA SER A 103 -26.56 -1.21 -7.86
C SER A 103 -26.48 -1.00 -9.38
N PRO A 104 -27.63 -0.92 -10.10
CA PRO A 104 -27.64 -0.43 -11.45
C PRO A 104 -26.95 0.93 -11.56
N LYS A 105 -26.20 1.12 -12.65
CA LYS A 105 -25.59 2.42 -12.96
C LYS A 105 -26.66 3.39 -13.46
N VAL A 106 -26.68 4.59 -12.90
CA VAL A 106 -27.56 5.68 -13.30
C VAL A 106 -26.75 6.78 -13.97
N LYS A 107 -27.11 7.11 -15.19
CA LYS A 107 -26.43 8.18 -15.94
C LYS A 107 -26.94 9.56 -15.51
N THR A 108 -26.01 10.47 -15.18
CA THR A 108 -26.34 11.83 -14.74
C THR A 108 -25.20 12.79 -15.02
N THR A 109 -25.42 14.09 -14.79
CA THR A 109 -24.41 15.18 -14.89
C THR A 109 -24.29 15.89 -13.55
N PRO A 110 -23.19 16.60 -13.28
CA PRO A 110 -23.08 17.46 -12.11
C PRO A 110 -24.23 18.47 -11.99
N GLY A 111 -24.47 19.00 -10.79
CA GLY A 111 -25.58 19.88 -10.44
C GLY A 111 -26.91 19.16 -10.23
N LYS A 112 -26.93 17.84 -10.11
CA LYS A 112 -28.16 17.04 -9.99
C LYS A 112 -28.27 16.35 -8.63
N GLN A 113 -29.49 16.39 -8.07
CA GLN A 113 -29.90 15.52 -6.97
C GLN A 113 -30.15 14.13 -7.53
N LEU A 114 -29.50 13.11 -6.93
CA LEU A 114 -29.63 11.72 -7.35
C LEU A 114 -29.80 10.79 -6.14
N ASN A 115 -31.01 10.32 -5.91
CA ASN A 115 -31.25 9.29 -4.91
C ASN A 115 -31.01 7.91 -5.52
N LEU A 116 -30.23 7.07 -4.84
CA LEU A 116 -29.84 5.75 -5.32
C LEU A 116 -30.46 4.63 -4.48
N LYS A 117 -30.75 3.51 -5.14
CA LYS A 117 -31.22 2.29 -4.50
C LYS A 117 -30.08 1.28 -4.42
N ALA A 118 -29.61 0.98 -3.22
CA ALA A 118 -28.67 -0.08 -2.97
C ALA A 118 -29.37 -1.45 -3.03
N LEU A 119 -28.66 -2.45 -3.54
CA LEU A 119 -29.14 -3.82 -3.63
C LEU A 119 -28.48 -4.66 -2.54
N VAL A 120 -29.30 -5.12 -1.58
CA VAL A 120 -28.83 -6.09 -0.58
C VAL A 120 -28.41 -7.37 -1.29
N ALA A 121 -27.22 -7.88 -0.96
CA ALA A 121 -26.72 -9.11 -1.55
C ALA A 121 -27.69 -10.27 -1.28
N PRO A 122 -28.07 -11.05 -2.31
CA PRO A 122 -29.03 -12.13 -2.16
C PRO A 122 -28.51 -13.29 -1.30
N THR A 123 -27.20 -13.46 -1.25
CA THR A 123 -26.51 -14.48 -0.44
C THR A 123 -25.23 -13.93 0.18
N PRO A 124 -24.72 -14.54 1.27
CA PRO A 124 -23.40 -14.21 1.80
C PRO A 124 -22.27 -14.34 0.74
N ALA A 125 -22.34 -15.31 -0.16
CA ALA A 125 -21.38 -15.51 -1.23
C ALA A 125 -21.37 -14.31 -2.20
N ALA A 126 -22.56 -13.83 -2.61
CA ALA A 126 -22.67 -12.64 -3.45
C ALA A 126 -22.12 -11.37 -2.76
N ALA A 127 -22.29 -11.24 -1.44
CA ALA A 127 -21.71 -10.15 -0.68
C ALA A 127 -20.19 -10.24 -0.64
N ALA A 128 -19.64 -11.46 -0.48
CA ALA A 128 -18.21 -11.68 -0.34
C ALA A 128 -17.41 -11.37 -1.61
N GLU A 129 -18.04 -11.36 -2.79
CA GLU A 129 -17.40 -10.93 -4.05
C GLU A 129 -16.90 -9.47 -4.01
N TYR A 130 -17.36 -8.67 -3.05
CA TYR A 130 -16.97 -7.27 -2.85
C TYR A 130 -16.01 -7.06 -1.67
N TYR A 131 -15.52 -8.15 -1.05
CA TYR A 131 -14.59 -8.03 0.07
C TYR A 131 -13.15 -7.88 -0.43
N PRO A 132 -12.29 -7.11 0.27
CA PRO A 132 -10.89 -6.95 -0.10
C PRO A 132 -10.17 -8.28 -0.24
N ALA A 133 -9.18 -8.33 -1.12
CA ALA A 133 -8.45 -9.56 -1.44
C ALA A 133 -7.83 -10.23 -0.21
N ASN A 134 -7.29 -9.45 0.74
CA ASN A 134 -6.70 -9.98 1.96
C ASN A 134 -7.69 -10.74 2.86
N TYR A 135 -9.00 -10.47 2.78
CA TYR A 135 -10.01 -11.26 3.50
C TYR A 135 -10.16 -12.66 2.92
N TRP A 136 -10.08 -12.80 1.60
CA TRP A 136 -10.02 -14.09 0.94
C TRP A 136 -8.70 -14.82 1.16
N TYR A 137 -7.58 -14.07 1.16
CA TYR A 137 -6.26 -14.64 1.44
C TYR A 137 -6.16 -15.13 2.89
N ALA A 138 -6.83 -14.48 3.82
CA ALA A 138 -6.91 -14.88 5.22
C ALA A 138 -7.50 -16.28 5.45
N LEU A 139 -8.25 -16.82 4.49
CA LEU A 139 -8.70 -18.20 4.53
C LEU A 139 -7.58 -19.24 4.32
N LEU A 140 -6.37 -18.83 3.89
CA LEU A 140 -5.22 -19.72 3.85
C LEU A 140 -4.91 -20.21 5.27
N GLU A 141 -4.72 -21.52 5.42
CA GLU A 141 -4.23 -22.17 6.63
C GLU A 141 -2.74 -22.47 6.46
N PRO A 142 -1.85 -21.68 7.07
CA PRO A 142 -0.42 -22.01 7.10
C PRO A 142 -0.18 -23.36 7.79
N PRO A 143 1.00 -24.00 7.57
CA PRO A 143 1.37 -25.20 8.31
C PRO A 143 1.22 -24.98 9.82
N ALA A 144 0.73 -25.98 10.53
CA ALA A 144 0.58 -25.89 11.99
C ALA A 144 1.95 -25.71 12.69
N PRO A 145 2.03 -25.08 13.87
CA PRO A 145 3.28 -24.93 14.61
C PRO A 145 4.00 -26.28 14.86
N THR A 146 3.25 -27.38 14.97
CA THR A 146 3.77 -28.74 15.16
C THR A 146 4.43 -29.32 13.91
N GLU A 147 4.29 -28.71 12.75
CA GLU A 147 4.96 -29.11 11.51
C GLU A 147 6.38 -28.54 11.40
N PHE A 148 6.80 -27.74 12.37
CA PHE A 148 8.13 -27.14 12.40
C PHE A 148 9.02 -27.74 13.52
N PRO A 149 10.36 -27.78 13.30
CA PRO A 149 11.06 -27.38 12.07
C PRO A 149 10.65 -28.23 10.86
N GLY A 150 10.82 -27.66 9.64
CA GLY A 150 10.59 -28.41 8.42
C GLY A 150 11.46 -29.70 8.37
N THR A 151 10.97 -30.73 7.70
CA THR A 151 11.65 -32.04 7.60
C THR A 151 12.11 -32.36 6.18
N GLY A 152 12.09 -31.34 5.28
CA GLY A 152 12.58 -31.45 3.94
C GLY A 152 11.66 -32.20 2.97
N ARG A 153 12.16 -32.39 1.73
CA ARG A 153 11.38 -32.97 0.61
C ARG A 153 10.87 -34.39 0.89
N LYS A 154 11.62 -35.19 1.64
CA LYS A 154 11.25 -36.57 1.98
C LYS A 154 10.33 -36.66 3.21
N GLY A 155 10.16 -35.57 3.94
CA GLY A 155 9.29 -35.44 5.10
C GLY A 155 8.01 -34.68 4.79
N ASN A 156 7.76 -33.57 5.53
CA ASN A 156 6.54 -32.77 5.37
C ASN A 156 6.54 -31.82 4.16
N GLY A 157 7.63 -31.75 3.41
CA GLY A 157 7.79 -30.92 2.21
C GLY A 157 8.18 -29.47 2.49
N ILE A 158 8.33 -29.09 3.76
CA ILE A 158 8.84 -27.78 4.21
C ILE A 158 10.36 -27.90 4.39
N PRO A 159 11.18 -26.96 3.86
CA PRO A 159 12.64 -27.01 4.04
C PRO A 159 13.05 -27.03 5.51
N GLU A 160 14.11 -27.76 5.81
CA GLU A 160 14.68 -27.83 7.17
C GLU A 160 15.21 -26.48 7.68
N SER A 161 15.48 -25.55 6.78
CA SER A 161 15.85 -24.17 7.10
C SER A 161 14.72 -23.37 7.75
N ILE A 162 13.46 -23.71 7.50
CA ILE A 162 12.29 -23.06 8.11
C ILE A 162 12.05 -23.68 9.49
N LYS A 163 12.22 -22.87 10.52
CA LYS A 163 12.15 -23.34 11.92
C LYS A 163 10.80 -23.08 12.59
N THR A 164 10.05 -22.10 12.09
CA THR A 164 8.80 -21.65 12.72
C THR A 164 7.71 -21.34 11.69
N GLN A 165 6.45 -21.36 12.14
CA GLN A 165 5.30 -20.92 11.34
C GLN A 165 5.46 -19.46 10.87
N GLY A 166 5.99 -18.57 11.74
CA GLY A 166 6.24 -17.16 11.41
C GLY A 166 7.25 -17.01 10.28
N GLU A 167 8.31 -17.82 10.24
CA GLU A 167 9.27 -17.82 9.12
C GLU A 167 8.60 -18.27 7.80
N TRP A 168 7.74 -19.29 7.85
CA TRP A 168 7.01 -19.75 6.66
C TRP A 168 6.08 -18.63 6.13
N ILE A 169 5.29 -18.01 7.01
CA ILE A 169 4.40 -16.90 6.68
C ILE A 169 5.24 -15.71 6.14
N GLY A 170 6.35 -15.39 6.77
CA GLY A 170 7.26 -14.37 6.31
C GLY A 170 7.72 -14.62 4.87
N ASN A 171 8.10 -15.84 4.55
CA ASN A 171 8.60 -16.21 3.21
C ASN A 171 7.54 -16.12 2.11
N ILE A 172 6.25 -16.33 2.38
CA ILE A 172 5.18 -16.11 1.39
C ILE A 172 4.83 -14.62 1.21
N LYS A 173 5.32 -13.75 2.09
CA LYS A 173 5.09 -12.30 2.11
C LYS A 173 6.36 -11.48 1.84
N MET A 174 7.51 -12.11 1.71
CA MET A 174 8.76 -11.43 1.39
C MET A 174 8.75 -10.77 0.01
N ASN A 175 9.66 -9.83 -0.17
CA ASN A 175 10.10 -9.41 -1.49
C ASN A 175 10.56 -10.66 -2.26
N LEU A 176 10.13 -10.84 -3.49
CA LEU A 176 10.29 -12.07 -4.30
C LEU A 176 9.31 -13.21 -3.97
N ALA A 177 8.21 -12.93 -3.26
CA ALA A 177 7.13 -13.88 -3.02
C ALA A 177 5.82 -13.46 -3.75
N CYS A 178 4.77 -14.26 -3.58
CA CYS A 178 3.48 -14.05 -4.27
C CYS A 178 2.92 -12.64 -4.11
N THR A 179 3.01 -12.09 -2.90
CA THR A 179 2.44 -10.77 -2.56
C THR A 179 3.24 -9.58 -3.11
N GLN A 180 4.42 -9.82 -3.69
CA GLN A 180 5.14 -8.77 -4.40
C GLN A 180 4.44 -8.39 -5.71
N CYS A 181 3.98 -9.38 -6.46
CA CYS A 181 3.41 -9.18 -7.79
C CYS A 181 1.89 -9.15 -7.78
N HIS A 182 1.27 -9.87 -6.85
CA HIS A 182 -0.16 -10.11 -6.79
C HIS A 182 -0.78 -9.60 -5.51
N GLN A 183 -1.96 -9.03 -5.65
CA GLN A 183 -2.90 -8.87 -4.55
C GLN A 183 -3.56 -10.24 -4.30
N MET A 184 -2.92 -11.03 -3.41
CA MET A 184 -3.36 -12.40 -3.13
C MET A 184 -4.77 -12.40 -2.51
N GLY A 185 -5.64 -13.27 -3.05
CA GLY A 185 -7.06 -13.35 -2.69
C GLY A 185 -8.00 -12.76 -3.72
N THR A 186 -7.49 -12.09 -4.78
CA THR A 186 -8.31 -11.77 -5.95
C THR A 186 -8.87 -13.06 -6.59
N LYS A 187 -9.95 -12.97 -7.33
CA LYS A 187 -10.60 -14.13 -7.95
C LYS A 187 -9.61 -14.98 -8.76
N VAL A 188 -8.80 -14.31 -9.57
CA VAL A 188 -7.78 -14.98 -10.39
C VAL A 188 -6.72 -15.69 -9.52
N THR A 189 -6.36 -15.16 -8.35
CA THR A 189 -5.35 -15.78 -7.49
C THR A 189 -5.91 -16.86 -6.57
N ARG A 190 -7.17 -16.78 -6.13
CA ARG A 190 -7.78 -17.75 -5.21
C ARG A 190 -8.43 -18.95 -5.90
N GLU A 191 -8.87 -18.81 -7.15
CA GLU A 191 -9.57 -19.86 -7.87
C GLU A 191 -8.63 -20.60 -8.84
N ILE A 192 -8.67 -21.91 -8.86
CA ILE A 192 -8.00 -22.70 -9.89
C ILE A 192 -8.80 -22.57 -11.18
N PRO A 193 -8.19 -22.13 -12.30
CA PRO A 193 -8.87 -22.03 -13.59
C PRO A 193 -9.53 -23.34 -14.03
N PRO A 194 -10.72 -23.31 -14.67
CA PRO A 194 -11.48 -24.50 -15.03
C PRO A 194 -10.73 -25.51 -15.90
N ASP A 195 -9.92 -25.04 -16.83
CA ASP A 195 -9.09 -25.88 -17.70
C ASP A 195 -8.01 -26.64 -16.92
N LEU A 196 -7.39 -26.01 -15.91
CA LEU A 196 -6.45 -26.70 -15.02
C LEU A 196 -7.16 -27.71 -14.10
N ARG A 197 -8.37 -27.39 -13.63
CA ARG A 197 -9.18 -28.36 -12.86
C ARG A 197 -9.55 -29.56 -13.70
N THR A 198 -9.78 -29.39 -15.00
CA THR A 198 -10.09 -30.47 -15.93
C THR A 198 -8.83 -31.27 -16.29
N LYS A 199 -7.69 -30.60 -16.46
CA LYS A 199 -6.42 -31.20 -16.87
C LYS A 199 -5.79 -32.07 -15.78
N PHE A 200 -5.92 -31.68 -14.52
CA PHE A 200 -5.23 -32.31 -13.40
C PHE A 200 -6.19 -33.01 -12.44
N PRO A 201 -5.87 -34.24 -11.99
CA PRO A 201 -6.72 -35.03 -11.11
C PRO A 201 -6.82 -34.46 -9.68
N ASN A 202 -5.87 -33.62 -9.29
CA ASN A 202 -5.83 -32.99 -7.99
C ASN A 202 -5.38 -31.52 -8.07
N SER A 203 -5.73 -30.74 -7.06
CA SER A 203 -5.49 -29.31 -7.01
C SER A 203 -4.02 -28.94 -6.77
N VAL A 204 -3.20 -29.85 -6.22
CA VAL A 204 -1.76 -29.60 -6.02
C VAL A 204 -1.05 -29.54 -7.36
N ASP A 205 -1.32 -30.48 -8.26
CA ASP A 205 -0.73 -30.50 -9.60
C ASP A 205 -1.23 -29.31 -10.46
N ALA A 206 -2.51 -28.96 -10.29
CA ALA A 206 -3.05 -27.76 -10.93
C ALA A 206 -2.36 -26.45 -10.46
N TRP A 207 -2.07 -26.33 -9.17
CA TRP A 207 -1.29 -25.23 -8.63
C TRP A 207 0.16 -25.24 -9.12
N ASP A 208 0.75 -26.43 -9.20
CA ASP A 208 2.11 -26.60 -9.70
C ASP A 208 2.28 -26.12 -11.14
N GLU A 209 1.37 -26.50 -12.02
CA GLU A 209 1.32 -26.01 -13.41
C GLU A 209 1.09 -24.51 -13.46
N ARG A 210 0.13 -24.01 -12.69
CA ARG A 210 -0.29 -22.61 -12.70
C ARG A 210 0.86 -21.63 -12.46
N ILE A 211 1.72 -21.92 -11.50
CA ILE A 211 2.84 -21.04 -11.14
C ILE A 211 3.98 -21.05 -12.16
N GLN A 212 3.85 -21.83 -13.22
CA GLN A 212 4.83 -21.91 -14.31
C GLN A 212 4.35 -21.19 -15.58
N ILE A 213 3.14 -20.63 -15.58
CA ILE A 213 2.50 -20.00 -16.75
C ILE A 213 2.74 -18.50 -16.77
N GLY A 214 2.94 -17.94 -17.99
CA GLY A 214 3.07 -16.51 -18.25
C GLY A 214 4.47 -15.96 -18.09
N ILE A 215 4.62 -14.64 -18.25
CA ILE A 215 5.92 -13.96 -18.28
C ILE A 215 6.71 -14.04 -16.95
N SER A 216 6.03 -14.38 -15.87
CA SER A 216 6.63 -14.54 -14.54
C SER A 216 6.67 -16.00 -14.08
N GLY A 217 6.39 -16.97 -14.94
CA GLY A 217 6.31 -18.38 -14.56
C GLY A 217 7.59 -18.90 -13.94
N ALA A 218 8.75 -18.65 -14.55
CA ALA A 218 10.04 -19.05 -14.00
C ALA A 218 10.32 -18.39 -12.63
N PHE A 219 9.96 -17.12 -12.48
CA PHE A 219 10.10 -16.39 -11.22
C PHE A 219 9.17 -16.95 -10.12
N MET A 220 7.88 -17.16 -10.43
CA MET A 220 6.94 -17.77 -9.48
C MET A 220 7.40 -19.15 -9.05
N ASN A 221 7.88 -19.97 -9.99
CA ASN A 221 8.41 -21.30 -9.69
C ASN A 221 9.65 -21.23 -8.75
N SER A 222 10.57 -20.31 -9.00
CA SER A 222 11.76 -20.12 -8.15
C SER A 222 11.41 -19.59 -6.76
N SER A 223 10.37 -18.77 -6.63
CA SER A 223 9.92 -18.20 -5.36
C SER A 223 9.34 -19.23 -4.38
N LEU A 224 9.06 -20.45 -4.83
CA LEU A 224 8.75 -21.59 -3.94
C LEU A 224 9.99 -22.14 -3.20
N GLY A 225 11.20 -21.86 -3.68
CA GLY A 225 12.43 -22.40 -3.07
C GLY A 225 12.48 -22.23 -1.56
N PRO A 226 12.27 -21.03 -1.02
CA PRO A 226 12.29 -20.77 0.42
C PRO A 226 11.29 -21.58 1.25
N ILE A 227 10.09 -21.84 0.73
CA ILE A 227 9.03 -22.56 1.46
C ILE A 227 8.89 -24.04 1.05
N GLY A 228 9.60 -24.44 -0.01
CA GLY A 228 9.55 -25.77 -0.58
C GLY A 228 8.29 -26.05 -1.41
N ARG A 229 8.46 -26.82 -2.50
CA ARG A 229 7.37 -27.18 -3.41
C ARG A 229 6.22 -27.94 -2.73
N GLY A 230 6.52 -28.72 -1.67
CA GLY A 230 5.50 -29.37 -0.85
C GLY A 230 4.51 -28.43 -0.18
N SER A 231 4.84 -27.14 -0.09
CA SER A 231 3.94 -26.11 0.45
C SER A 231 2.76 -25.80 -0.47
N LEU A 232 2.78 -26.21 -1.74
CA LEU A 232 1.63 -26.05 -2.65
C LEU A 232 0.35 -26.72 -2.15
N LYS A 233 0.48 -27.76 -1.31
CA LYS A 233 -0.67 -28.41 -0.66
C LYS A 233 -1.54 -27.45 0.16
N TYR A 234 -0.95 -26.40 0.77
CA TYR A 234 -1.68 -25.42 1.57
C TYR A 234 -2.49 -24.47 0.67
N PHE A 235 -1.91 -24.04 -0.46
CA PHE A 235 -2.59 -23.23 -1.46
C PHE A 235 -3.69 -24.02 -2.18
N ALA A 236 -3.44 -25.29 -2.50
CA ALA A 236 -4.45 -26.18 -3.10
C ALA A 236 -5.66 -26.35 -2.16
N ARG A 237 -5.44 -26.66 -0.88
CA ARG A 237 -6.50 -26.75 0.12
C ARG A 237 -7.27 -25.46 0.30
N TRP A 238 -6.58 -24.32 0.25
CA TRP A 238 -7.21 -23.00 0.29
C TRP A 238 -8.19 -22.81 -0.87
N SER A 239 -7.75 -23.05 -2.10
CA SER A 239 -8.61 -22.97 -3.30
C SER A 239 -9.76 -23.95 -3.26
N ASP A 240 -9.54 -25.18 -2.77
CA ASP A 240 -10.58 -26.21 -2.69
C ASP A 240 -11.67 -25.87 -1.69
N ARG A 241 -11.31 -25.32 -0.52
CA ARG A 241 -12.28 -24.87 0.48
C ARG A 241 -13.13 -23.72 -0.05
N ILE A 242 -12.52 -22.76 -0.72
CA ILE A 242 -13.25 -21.64 -1.38
C ILE A 242 -14.20 -22.19 -2.45
N ALA A 243 -13.75 -23.11 -3.30
CA ALA A 243 -14.59 -23.77 -4.28
C ALA A 243 -15.72 -24.59 -3.63
N GLY A 244 -15.48 -25.13 -2.43
CA GLY A 244 -16.47 -25.80 -1.60
C GLY A 244 -17.44 -24.86 -0.86
N GLY A 245 -17.34 -23.54 -1.07
CA GLY A 245 -18.25 -22.54 -0.49
C GLY A 245 -17.79 -21.88 0.79
N GLU A 246 -16.51 -22.05 1.22
CA GLU A 246 -15.99 -21.32 2.37
C GLU A 246 -15.89 -19.82 2.04
N LEU A 247 -16.39 -18.98 2.95
CA LEU A 247 -16.45 -17.54 2.79
C LEU A 247 -15.66 -16.83 3.88
N PRO A 248 -15.02 -15.70 3.55
CA PRO A 248 -14.36 -14.87 4.55
C PRO A 248 -15.37 -14.15 5.45
N VAL A 249 -14.93 -13.75 6.63
CA VAL A 249 -15.73 -12.86 7.50
C VAL A 249 -15.97 -11.53 6.80
N ALA A 250 -17.14 -10.93 7.05
CA ALA A 250 -17.49 -9.64 6.46
C ALA A 250 -16.57 -8.52 7.00
N PRO A 251 -15.97 -7.70 6.12
CA PRO A 251 -15.26 -6.51 6.57
C PRO A 251 -16.20 -5.50 7.23
N PRO A 252 -15.71 -4.69 8.18
CA PRO A 252 -16.50 -3.57 8.70
C PRO A 252 -16.73 -2.52 7.61
N ARG A 253 -17.89 -1.89 7.59
CA ARG A 253 -18.16 -0.73 6.74
C ARG A 253 -17.40 0.48 7.26
N PRO A 254 -17.03 1.45 6.40
CA PRO A 254 -16.40 2.71 6.82
C PRO A 254 -17.17 3.43 7.93
N GLU A 255 -16.44 3.86 8.95
CA GLU A 255 -16.97 4.59 10.11
C GLU A 255 -16.12 5.82 10.44
N GLY A 256 -16.66 6.72 11.27
CA GLY A 256 -15.93 7.91 11.72
C GLY A 256 -15.32 8.72 10.57
N GLN A 257 -14.02 8.98 10.66
CA GLN A 257 -13.27 9.73 9.63
C GLN A 257 -13.17 9.01 8.29
N GLU A 258 -13.30 7.70 8.24
CA GLU A 258 -13.29 6.93 6.99
C GLU A 258 -14.43 7.35 6.05
N ARG A 259 -15.56 7.83 6.61
CA ARG A 259 -16.68 8.38 5.81
C ARG A 259 -16.38 9.74 5.19
N ASN A 260 -15.35 10.42 5.66
CA ASN A 260 -14.94 11.73 5.16
C ASN A 260 -13.99 11.63 3.97
N ILE A 261 -13.59 10.45 3.56
CA ILE A 261 -12.62 10.24 2.49
C ILE A 261 -13.27 10.43 1.12
N VAL A 262 -12.61 11.22 0.29
CA VAL A 262 -12.86 11.32 -1.15
C VAL A 262 -11.69 10.65 -1.86
N VAL A 263 -11.98 9.68 -2.72
CA VAL A 263 -10.97 9.01 -3.56
C VAL A 263 -11.19 9.42 -5.01
N THR A 264 -10.14 9.90 -5.65
CA THR A 264 -10.15 10.21 -7.08
C THR A 264 -9.12 9.32 -7.79
N GLN A 265 -9.52 8.74 -8.93
CA GLN A 265 -8.67 7.87 -9.72
C GLN A 265 -8.68 8.32 -11.18
N TRP A 266 -7.50 8.24 -11.82
CA TRP A 266 -7.30 8.47 -13.25
C TRP A 266 -6.60 7.27 -13.86
N GLU A 267 -7.10 6.73 -14.96
CA GLU A 267 -6.34 5.74 -15.72
C GLU A 267 -5.16 6.39 -16.43
N TRP A 268 -4.04 5.68 -16.46
CA TRP A 268 -2.86 6.06 -17.21
C TRP A 268 -2.13 4.84 -17.77
N ALA A 269 -1.00 5.04 -18.46
CA ALA A 269 -0.21 3.97 -19.08
C ALA A 269 -1.05 3.04 -19.99
N THR A 270 -0.77 1.73 -20.00
CA THR A 270 -1.46 0.74 -20.79
C THR A 270 -1.86 -0.48 -19.93
N ALA A 271 -2.74 -1.34 -20.47
CA ALA A 271 -3.16 -2.55 -19.76
C ALA A 271 -2.02 -3.58 -19.54
N LYS A 272 -0.92 -3.46 -20.28
CA LYS A 272 0.28 -4.31 -20.16
C LYS A 272 1.37 -3.69 -19.28
N THR A 273 1.09 -2.55 -18.66
CA THR A 273 2.09 -1.76 -17.94
C THR A 273 1.99 -2.00 -16.43
N PHE A 274 3.14 -2.06 -15.80
CA PHE A 274 3.31 -2.01 -14.37
C PHE A 274 3.88 -0.64 -13.97
N VAL A 275 3.09 0.19 -13.28
CA VAL A 275 3.55 1.47 -12.72
C VAL A 275 3.85 1.26 -11.25
N HIS A 276 5.14 1.20 -10.91
CA HIS A 276 5.59 0.83 -9.56
C HIS A 276 5.31 1.91 -8.54
N ASP A 277 5.92 3.08 -8.72
CA ASP A 277 5.85 4.23 -7.81
C ASP A 277 5.47 5.49 -8.56
N GLY A 278 5.04 6.49 -7.80
CA GLY A 278 4.80 7.82 -8.31
C GLY A 278 5.16 8.90 -7.30
N ILE A 279 5.32 10.12 -7.79
CA ILE A 279 5.65 11.30 -6.99
C ILE A 279 4.84 12.51 -7.42
N ALA A 280 4.29 13.25 -6.47
CA ALA A 280 3.51 14.47 -6.69
C ALA A 280 4.33 15.74 -6.42
N THR A 281 5.29 15.69 -5.48
CA THR A 281 6.03 16.87 -5.03
C THR A 281 7.29 16.49 -4.24
N ASP A 282 8.07 17.49 -3.82
CA ASP A 282 9.12 17.30 -2.82
C ASP A 282 8.49 17.23 -1.43
N ARG A 283 8.67 16.10 -0.72
CA ARG A 283 8.13 15.91 0.62
C ARG A 283 8.61 16.94 1.64
N ARG A 284 9.78 17.58 1.41
CA ARG A 284 10.35 18.63 2.29
C ARG A 284 9.62 19.96 2.11
N ASN A 285 9.04 20.18 0.92
CA ASN A 285 8.21 21.33 0.59
C ASN A 285 7.02 20.90 -0.29
N PRO A 286 5.90 20.49 0.32
CA PRO A 286 4.77 19.89 -0.41
C PRO A 286 4.04 20.85 -1.36
N THR A 287 4.46 22.12 -1.45
CA THR A 287 3.88 23.12 -2.37
C THR A 287 4.70 23.32 -3.64
N VAL A 288 5.89 22.74 -3.74
CA VAL A 288 6.83 23.03 -4.84
C VAL A 288 6.28 22.67 -6.22
N ASN A 289 5.39 21.70 -6.31
CA ASN A 289 4.74 21.24 -7.53
C ASN A 289 3.21 21.41 -7.45
N ALA A 290 2.75 22.47 -6.80
CA ALA A 290 1.32 22.77 -6.66
C ALA A 290 0.61 22.78 -8.04
N TYR A 291 -0.51 22.03 -8.14
CA TYR A 291 -1.25 21.79 -9.38
C TYR A 291 -0.44 21.15 -10.53
N GLY A 292 0.78 20.75 -10.25
CA GLY A 292 1.66 20.12 -11.24
C GLY A 292 1.31 18.65 -11.51
N PRO A 293 2.03 18.02 -12.45
CA PRO A 293 1.76 16.63 -12.81
C PRO A 293 2.12 15.67 -11.66
N TYR A 294 1.42 14.52 -11.64
CA TYR A 294 1.82 13.33 -10.92
C TYR A 294 2.62 12.43 -11.86
N VAL A 295 3.80 12.00 -11.42
CA VAL A 295 4.78 11.29 -12.27
C VAL A 295 5.00 9.89 -11.74
N GLY A 296 4.77 8.87 -12.57
CA GLY A 296 4.94 7.45 -12.22
C GLY A 296 5.92 6.74 -13.13
N VAL A 297 6.59 5.70 -12.62
CA VAL A 297 7.62 4.94 -13.33
C VAL A 297 7.11 3.58 -13.75
N GLU A 298 7.36 3.18 -15.01
CA GLU A 298 6.91 1.90 -15.58
C GLU A 298 7.99 0.83 -15.41
N GLU A 299 8.29 0.50 -14.15
CA GLU A 299 9.32 -0.49 -13.81
C GLU A 299 9.08 -1.82 -14.53
N LEU A 300 10.14 -2.50 -14.94
CA LEU A 300 10.16 -3.80 -15.61
C LEU A 300 9.41 -3.85 -16.94
N SER A 301 8.24 -3.23 -17.00
CA SER A 301 7.31 -3.35 -18.13
C SER A 301 7.71 -2.52 -19.35
N GLY A 302 8.48 -1.43 -19.15
CA GLY A 302 8.93 -0.57 -20.23
C GLY A 302 9.95 0.46 -19.78
N ASP A 303 10.53 1.16 -20.75
CA ASP A 303 11.45 2.27 -20.53
C ASP A 303 10.68 3.58 -20.65
N TRP A 304 9.65 3.75 -19.78
CA TRP A 304 8.72 4.85 -19.84
C TRP A 304 8.43 5.45 -18.47
N VAL A 305 8.02 6.71 -18.50
CA VAL A 305 7.46 7.43 -17.38
C VAL A 305 6.03 7.84 -17.72
N SER A 306 5.08 7.49 -16.87
CA SER A 306 3.69 7.92 -16.97
C SER A 306 3.51 9.25 -16.25
N VAL A 307 2.86 10.21 -16.90
CA VAL A 307 2.65 11.58 -16.39
C VAL A 307 1.18 11.91 -16.47
N LEU A 308 0.55 12.16 -15.32
CA LEU A 308 -0.83 12.63 -15.20
C LEU A 308 -0.84 14.15 -14.98
N ASP A 309 -1.60 14.88 -15.78
CA ASP A 309 -2.02 16.24 -15.50
C ASP A 309 -3.40 16.18 -14.79
N PRO A 310 -3.47 16.37 -13.46
CA PRO A 310 -4.72 16.22 -12.73
C PRO A 310 -5.69 17.38 -12.94
N VAL A 311 -5.21 18.52 -13.42
CA VAL A 311 -6.05 19.69 -13.74
C VAL A 311 -6.76 19.50 -15.08
N LYS A 312 -6.05 18.96 -16.08
CA LYS A 312 -6.61 18.67 -17.41
C LYS A 312 -7.23 17.28 -17.51
N HIS A 313 -7.15 16.47 -16.47
CA HIS A 313 -7.58 15.07 -16.47
C HIS A 313 -7.03 14.27 -17.64
N SER A 314 -5.75 14.48 -17.95
CA SER A 314 -5.08 13.87 -19.11
C SER A 314 -3.79 13.18 -18.70
N SER A 315 -3.46 12.09 -19.37
CA SER A 315 -2.20 11.39 -19.14
C SER A 315 -1.40 11.25 -20.42
N LYS A 316 -0.07 11.21 -20.27
CA LYS A 316 0.88 10.94 -21.35
C LYS A 316 1.98 10.01 -20.83
N ARG A 317 2.70 9.42 -21.75
CA ARG A 317 3.92 8.65 -21.47
C ARG A 317 5.13 9.35 -22.07
N ILE A 318 6.26 9.31 -21.39
CA ILE A 318 7.53 9.86 -21.86
C ILE A 318 8.51 8.68 -21.94
N GLU A 319 9.08 8.48 -23.12
CA GLU A 319 10.07 7.44 -23.35
C GLU A 319 11.43 7.84 -22.75
N LEU A 320 12.08 6.87 -22.12
CA LEU A 320 13.42 7.03 -21.59
C LEU A 320 14.43 6.53 -22.64
N GLU A 321 15.43 7.35 -22.92
CA GLU A 321 16.51 6.96 -23.83
C GLU A 321 17.34 5.80 -23.23
N VAL A 322 17.41 4.70 -23.94
CA VAL A 322 18.26 3.54 -23.63
C VAL A 322 19.62 3.76 -24.30
N LEU A 323 20.65 4.04 -23.52
CA LEU A 323 21.99 4.35 -24.02
C LEU A 323 22.73 3.10 -24.51
N ASP A 324 22.54 1.97 -23.85
CA ASP A 324 23.10 0.68 -24.26
C ASP A 324 22.00 -0.29 -24.73
N ASN A 325 21.86 -0.38 -26.04
CA ASN A 325 20.91 -1.30 -26.67
C ASN A 325 21.22 -2.79 -26.46
N LYS A 326 22.42 -3.14 -25.98
CA LYS A 326 22.79 -4.52 -25.62
C LYS A 326 22.39 -4.89 -24.20
N MET A 327 21.96 -3.91 -23.39
CA MET A 327 21.45 -4.17 -22.05
C MET A 327 20.28 -5.17 -22.15
N PRO A 328 20.29 -6.24 -21.34
CA PRO A 328 19.19 -7.21 -21.33
C PRO A 328 17.93 -6.60 -20.71
N TRP A 329 16.78 -7.14 -21.07
CA TRP A 329 15.51 -6.78 -20.44
C TRP A 329 15.62 -6.90 -18.92
N ALA A 330 14.99 -6.01 -18.21
CA ALA A 330 15.02 -6.00 -16.74
C ALA A 330 14.28 -7.21 -16.15
N TRP A 331 13.24 -7.65 -16.83
CA TRP A 331 12.49 -8.86 -16.50
C TRP A 331 12.74 -9.93 -17.55
N GLN A 332 13.82 -10.67 -17.35
CA GLN A 332 14.23 -11.72 -18.30
C GLN A 332 13.47 -13.02 -18.07
N GLN A 333 13.04 -13.63 -19.17
CA GLN A 333 12.68 -15.03 -19.25
C GLN A 333 13.38 -15.67 -20.45
N ASP A 334 14.03 -16.79 -20.21
CA ASP A 334 14.75 -17.51 -21.28
C ASP A 334 13.79 -18.07 -22.33
N VAL A 335 12.62 -18.54 -21.88
CA VAL A 335 11.53 -19.00 -22.75
C VAL A 335 10.21 -18.57 -22.11
N PRO A 336 9.45 -17.66 -22.74
CA PRO A 336 8.14 -17.30 -22.26
C PRO A 336 7.19 -18.48 -22.34
N VAL A 337 6.61 -18.93 -21.23
CA VAL A 337 5.49 -19.86 -21.24
C VAL A 337 4.23 -19.05 -21.58
N PRO A 338 3.38 -19.51 -22.51
CA PRO A 338 2.20 -18.77 -22.94
C PRO A 338 1.33 -18.30 -21.79
N SER A 339 0.99 -17.00 -21.81
CA SER A 339 0.09 -16.40 -20.85
C SER A 339 -1.36 -16.72 -21.21
N ARG A 340 -2.21 -16.91 -20.20
CA ARG A 340 -3.67 -17.02 -20.42
C ARG A 340 -4.31 -15.76 -21.00
N TYR A 341 -3.67 -14.60 -20.81
CA TYR A 341 -4.18 -13.29 -21.22
C TYR A 341 -3.51 -12.76 -22.49
N TRP A 342 -2.23 -13.05 -22.68
CA TRP A 342 -1.40 -12.45 -23.71
C TRP A 342 -0.82 -13.48 -24.70
N GLY A 343 -1.14 -14.77 -24.52
CA GLY A 343 -0.58 -15.84 -25.34
C GLY A 343 0.95 -15.85 -25.30
N ASP A 344 1.58 -15.98 -26.45
CA ASP A 344 3.05 -16.01 -26.62
C ASP A 344 3.69 -14.61 -26.59
N GLU A 345 2.91 -13.55 -26.44
CA GLU A 345 3.45 -12.18 -26.45
C GLU A 345 4.30 -11.91 -25.23
N VAL A 346 5.55 -11.51 -25.44
CA VAL A 346 6.43 -10.96 -24.39
C VAL A 346 6.06 -9.50 -24.21
N ILE A 347 5.32 -9.20 -23.14
CA ILE A 347 4.76 -7.86 -22.91
C ILE A 347 5.72 -6.91 -22.19
N TRP A 348 6.71 -7.42 -21.43
CA TRP A 348 7.66 -6.62 -20.67
C TRP A 348 9.07 -6.69 -21.28
N LYS A 349 9.48 -5.59 -21.89
CA LYS A 349 10.77 -5.48 -22.61
C LYS A 349 11.59 -4.30 -22.11
N GLY A 350 11.25 -3.72 -20.95
CA GLY A 350 12.00 -2.63 -20.35
C GLY A 350 13.43 -3.05 -20.02
N LYS A 351 14.38 -2.19 -20.29
CA LYS A 351 15.81 -2.39 -20.00
C LYS A 351 16.29 -1.60 -18.81
N LEU A 352 15.78 -0.39 -18.65
CA LEU A 352 16.22 0.58 -17.65
C LEU A 352 15.65 0.32 -16.25
N ALA A 353 14.49 -0.36 -16.14
CA ALA A 353 13.76 -0.55 -14.91
C ALA A 353 13.67 0.75 -14.08
N PRO A 354 13.02 1.80 -14.60
CA PRO A 354 12.89 3.06 -13.88
C PRO A 354 12.19 2.83 -12.53
N HIS A 355 12.79 3.36 -11.47
CA HIS A 355 12.35 3.07 -10.11
C HIS A 355 12.40 4.30 -9.21
N ASN A 356 11.59 4.33 -8.16
CA ASN A 356 11.57 5.27 -7.05
C ASN A 356 11.78 6.75 -7.46
N PRO A 357 10.78 7.40 -8.08
CA PRO A 357 10.86 8.80 -8.46
C PRO A 357 10.77 9.68 -7.21
N MET A 358 11.67 10.68 -7.10
CA MET A 358 11.63 11.68 -6.03
C MET A 358 11.77 13.08 -6.61
N ALA A 359 11.00 14.04 -6.07
CA ALA A 359 11.11 15.43 -6.47
C ALA A 359 12.17 16.18 -5.67
N ASP A 360 12.90 17.10 -6.32
CA ASP A 360 13.84 18.00 -5.68
C ASP A 360 13.18 19.33 -5.28
N SER A 361 13.94 20.19 -4.58
CA SER A 361 13.49 21.51 -4.12
C SER A 361 13.08 22.49 -5.24
N LYS A 362 13.36 22.16 -6.51
CA LYS A 362 12.96 22.91 -7.70
C LYS A 362 11.73 22.31 -8.40
N GLY A 363 11.21 21.17 -7.89
CA GLY A 363 10.08 20.46 -8.46
C GLY A 363 10.43 19.59 -9.67
N ARG A 364 11.72 19.29 -9.89
CA ARG A 364 12.17 18.33 -10.90
C ARG A 364 12.15 16.92 -10.31
N VAL A 365 11.92 15.91 -11.12
CA VAL A 365 11.79 14.52 -10.69
C VAL A 365 13.04 13.73 -11.05
N TRP A 366 13.70 13.20 -10.04
CA TRP A 366 14.83 12.28 -10.15
C TRP A 366 14.34 10.85 -10.11
N ILE A 367 14.82 10.02 -11.03
CA ILE A 367 14.38 8.65 -11.23
C ILE A 367 15.61 7.78 -11.30
N THR A 368 15.71 6.73 -10.49
CA THR A 368 16.76 5.74 -10.62
C THR A 368 16.50 4.80 -11.80
N THR A 369 17.55 4.38 -12.47
CA THR A 369 17.53 3.38 -13.54
C THR A 369 18.73 2.44 -13.38
N ARG A 370 18.72 1.30 -14.06
CA ARG A 370 19.83 0.33 -13.99
C ARG A 370 21.17 0.89 -14.46
N ASP A 371 21.16 1.94 -15.29
CA ASP A 371 22.35 2.59 -15.85
C ASP A 371 22.63 3.99 -15.28
N GLY A 372 21.99 4.37 -14.16
CA GLY A 372 22.20 5.67 -13.52
C GLY A 372 20.89 6.35 -13.09
N CYS A 373 20.81 7.66 -13.31
CA CYS A 373 19.60 8.43 -13.00
C CYS A 373 19.07 9.15 -14.24
N ARG A 374 17.75 9.40 -14.20
CA ARG A 374 17.07 10.31 -15.13
C ARG A 374 16.53 11.50 -14.35
N LEU A 375 16.55 12.67 -14.96
CA LEU A 375 15.98 13.90 -14.43
C LEU A 375 14.90 14.41 -15.37
N TYR A 376 13.66 14.38 -14.89
CA TYR A 376 12.51 14.98 -15.57
C TYR A 376 12.24 16.38 -15.01
N ASP A 377 12.21 17.39 -15.88
CA ASP A 377 11.76 18.72 -15.54
C ASP A 377 10.34 18.92 -16.07
N PRO A 378 9.30 18.93 -15.22
CA PRO A 378 7.91 19.08 -15.64
C PRO A 378 7.62 20.44 -16.28
N LYS A 379 8.33 21.50 -15.86
CA LYS A 379 8.14 22.88 -16.37
C LYS A 379 8.72 23.05 -17.77
N ALA A 380 9.93 22.50 -17.99
CA ALA A 380 10.58 22.49 -19.29
C ALA A 380 10.05 21.39 -20.22
N GLY A 381 9.42 20.37 -19.68
CA GLY A 381 8.99 19.17 -20.41
C GLY A 381 10.14 18.30 -20.89
N THR A 382 11.31 18.40 -20.28
CA THR A 382 12.53 17.72 -20.71
C THR A 382 12.90 16.54 -19.83
N MET A 383 13.45 15.47 -20.42
CA MET A 383 14.01 14.32 -19.75
C MET A 383 15.51 14.21 -20.09
N ARG A 384 16.36 14.01 -19.08
CA ARG A 384 17.82 13.90 -19.29
C ARG A 384 18.41 12.74 -18.52
N HIS A 385 19.37 12.06 -19.09
CA HIS A 385 20.29 11.17 -18.37
C HIS A 385 21.31 11.99 -17.58
N ILE A 386 21.57 11.60 -16.33
CA ILE A 386 22.57 12.22 -15.47
C ILE A 386 23.75 11.28 -15.33
N ALA A 387 24.76 11.51 -16.13
CA ALA A 387 25.99 10.71 -16.14
C ALA A 387 26.68 10.76 -14.76
N GLY A 388 27.12 9.60 -14.26
CA GLY A 388 27.81 9.48 -12.98
C GLY A 388 26.88 9.44 -11.74
N CYS A 389 25.59 9.64 -11.89
CA CYS A 389 24.64 9.40 -10.79
C CYS A 389 24.58 7.88 -10.49
N PRO A 390 24.63 7.44 -9.21
CA PRO A 390 24.75 6.03 -8.85
C PRO A 390 23.66 5.11 -9.40
N GLY A 391 22.45 5.55 -9.50
CA GLY A 391 21.33 4.72 -10.00
C GLY A 391 21.04 3.45 -9.19
N GLY A 392 19.97 2.77 -9.58
CA GLY A 392 19.52 1.49 -9.00
C GLY A 392 18.88 1.60 -7.62
N GLY A 393 17.74 0.94 -7.40
CA GLY A 393 17.02 0.90 -6.12
C GLY A 393 16.43 2.24 -5.68
N HIS A 394 16.19 2.35 -4.38
CA HIS A 394 15.58 3.54 -3.79
C HIS A 394 16.56 4.71 -3.64
N LEU A 395 16.03 5.91 -3.76
CA LEU A 395 16.72 7.17 -3.48
C LEU A 395 15.90 8.03 -2.52
N GLN A 396 16.58 8.93 -1.78
CA GLN A 396 15.89 9.91 -0.96
C GLN A 396 16.73 11.17 -0.79
N PHE A 397 16.07 12.33 -0.79
CA PHE A 397 16.74 13.61 -0.57
C PHE A 397 16.96 13.89 0.92
N ALA A 398 18.16 14.35 1.27
CA ALA A 398 18.42 15.04 2.53
C ALA A 398 18.11 16.54 2.42
N ASP A 399 18.05 17.24 3.55
CA ASP A 399 17.72 18.67 3.60
C ASP A 399 18.76 19.58 2.89
N ASP A 400 19.97 19.09 2.68
CA ASP A 400 21.05 19.77 1.94
C ASP A 400 20.98 19.58 0.41
N ASP A 401 19.89 18.95 -0.10
CA ASP A 401 19.67 18.54 -1.49
C ASP A 401 20.63 17.43 -1.99
N LYS A 402 21.34 16.76 -1.09
CA LYS A 402 22.08 15.55 -1.44
C LYS A 402 21.11 14.37 -1.58
N ILE A 403 21.24 13.61 -2.65
CA ILE A 403 20.52 12.36 -2.84
C ILE A 403 21.29 11.24 -2.18
N TRP A 404 20.63 10.45 -1.34
CA TRP A 404 21.17 9.21 -0.79
C TRP A 404 20.54 8.01 -1.47
N PHE A 405 21.34 6.94 -1.61
CA PHE A 405 20.97 5.65 -2.17
C PHE A 405 21.30 4.53 -1.20
N GLY A 406 20.98 3.31 -1.55
CA GLY A 406 21.41 2.14 -0.77
C GLY A 406 22.91 2.07 -0.58
N SER A 407 23.34 1.41 0.51
CA SER A 407 24.77 1.14 0.81
C SER A 407 25.65 2.38 0.95
N GLY A 408 25.13 3.47 1.51
CA GLY A 408 25.89 4.68 1.79
C GLY A 408 26.33 5.49 0.56
N LYS A 409 25.82 5.17 -0.63
CA LYS A 409 26.07 5.95 -1.85
C LYS A 409 25.30 7.26 -1.81
N TYR A 410 25.87 8.30 -2.40
CA TYR A 410 25.22 9.60 -2.53
C TYR A 410 25.53 10.32 -3.83
N PHE A 411 24.71 11.32 -4.16
CA PHE A 411 24.93 12.25 -5.25
C PHE A 411 24.63 13.68 -4.77
N ASP A 412 25.64 14.55 -4.91
CA ASP A 412 25.56 15.96 -4.53
C ASP A 412 25.01 16.78 -5.68
N VAL A 413 23.71 17.09 -5.63
CA VAL A 413 22.99 17.81 -6.69
C VAL A 413 23.52 19.24 -6.82
N LYS A 414 23.85 19.92 -5.72
CA LYS A 414 24.39 21.30 -5.77
C LYS A 414 25.75 21.34 -6.43
N LYS A 415 26.63 20.40 -6.11
CA LYS A 415 27.94 20.28 -6.74
C LYS A 415 27.81 19.97 -8.23
N TRP A 416 26.91 19.04 -8.59
CA TRP A 416 26.65 18.72 -10.00
C TRP A 416 26.10 19.93 -10.78
N GLU A 417 25.20 20.68 -10.22
CA GLU A 417 24.65 21.90 -10.87
C GLU A 417 25.72 22.98 -11.06
N ALA A 418 26.65 23.09 -10.13
CA ALA A 418 27.74 24.07 -10.20
C ALA A 418 28.82 23.69 -11.20
N THR A 419 29.09 22.39 -11.40
CA THR A 419 30.25 21.90 -12.16
C THR A 419 29.89 21.21 -13.47
N GLY A 420 28.66 20.67 -13.58
CA GLY A 420 28.26 19.77 -14.67
C GLY A 420 28.90 18.37 -14.57
N ASP A 421 29.75 18.11 -13.58
CA ASP A 421 30.50 16.85 -13.43
C ASP A 421 29.75 15.90 -12.46
N GLY A 422 28.96 14.98 -13.02
CA GLY A 422 28.22 14.01 -12.21
C GLY A 422 29.12 12.98 -11.54
N LYS A 423 30.24 12.59 -12.17
CA LYS A 423 31.17 11.64 -11.57
C LYS A 423 31.84 12.23 -10.32
N ALA A 424 32.27 13.49 -10.39
CA ALA A 424 32.85 14.19 -9.24
C ALA A 424 31.80 14.51 -8.15
N SER A 425 30.51 14.49 -8.50
CA SER A 425 29.41 14.76 -7.57
C SER A 425 28.87 13.49 -6.90
N ALA A 426 29.23 12.32 -7.37
CA ALA A 426 28.93 11.04 -6.76
C ALA A 426 29.95 10.65 -5.69
N GLY A 427 29.53 9.90 -4.70
CA GLY A 427 30.39 9.33 -3.67
C GLY A 427 29.73 8.19 -2.90
N ALA A 428 30.49 7.60 -2.01
CA ALA A 428 30.00 6.60 -1.06
C ALA A 428 30.71 6.78 0.28
N VAL A 429 30.00 6.47 1.35
CA VAL A 429 30.55 6.38 2.71
C VAL A 429 30.87 4.91 2.96
N GLU A 430 32.13 4.60 3.16
CA GLU A 430 32.55 3.27 3.63
C GLU A 430 32.11 3.11 5.09
N THR A 431 31.61 1.93 5.48
CA THR A 431 30.99 1.72 6.77
C THR A 431 31.37 0.38 7.39
N VAL A 432 31.49 0.38 8.70
CA VAL A 432 31.66 -0.81 9.54
C VAL A 432 30.70 -0.78 10.72
N VAL A 433 30.41 -1.96 11.26
CA VAL A 433 29.76 -2.12 12.56
C VAL A 433 30.88 -2.18 13.60
N ASP A 434 30.84 -1.28 14.57
CA ASP A 434 31.80 -1.27 15.69
C ASP A 434 31.56 -2.52 16.56
N THR A 435 32.23 -3.60 16.23
CA THR A 435 32.13 -4.88 16.95
C THR A 435 33.21 -5.05 18.02
N ASN A 436 34.28 -4.24 18.01
CA ASN A 436 35.30 -4.22 19.04
C ASN A 436 34.96 -3.27 20.21
N GLY A 437 33.97 -2.36 20.03
CA GLY A 437 33.46 -1.48 21.08
C GLY A 437 34.34 -0.26 21.39
N ASN A 438 35.24 0.12 20.48
CA ASN A 438 36.16 1.25 20.70
C ASN A 438 35.58 2.62 20.27
N GLY A 439 34.39 2.66 19.64
CA GLY A 439 33.70 3.87 19.20
C GLY A 439 34.29 4.52 17.94
N LYS A 440 35.15 3.84 17.21
CA LYS A 440 35.80 4.30 15.97
C LYS A 440 35.58 3.30 14.86
N ALA A 441 35.62 3.77 13.62
CA ALA A 441 35.57 2.88 12.45
C ALA A 441 36.97 2.38 12.12
N ASP A 442 37.19 1.10 12.26
CA ASP A 442 38.46 0.43 11.95
C ASP A 442 38.38 -0.28 10.59
N PHE A 443 39.15 0.22 9.62
CA PHE A 443 39.22 -0.33 8.28
C PHE A 443 40.57 -1.06 8.00
N PRO A 444 40.57 -2.13 7.18
CA PRO A 444 39.39 -2.85 6.67
C PRO A 444 38.75 -3.69 7.77
N GLY A 445 37.41 -3.69 7.83
CA GLY A 445 36.67 -4.56 8.72
C GLY A 445 36.81 -6.06 8.36
N THR A 446 36.50 -6.96 9.30
CA THR A 446 36.33 -8.39 9.03
C THR A 446 35.13 -8.64 8.13
N PRO A 447 35.03 -9.80 7.42
CA PRO A 447 33.89 -10.10 6.57
C PRO A 447 32.55 -10.01 7.30
N ALA A 448 31.51 -9.46 6.64
CA ALA A 448 30.18 -9.25 7.23
C ALA A 448 29.50 -10.52 7.75
N ASP A 449 29.76 -11.67 7.14
CA ASP A 449 29.23 -12.98 7.53
C ASP A 449 30.19 -13.83 8.39
N GLY A 450 31.36 -13.26 8.74
CA GLY A 450 32.35 -13.91 9.57
C GLY A 450 32.02 -13.84 11.07
N PRO A 451 32.74 -14.60 11.90
CA PRO A 451 32.63 -14.49 13.35
C PRO A 451 33.05 -13.08 13.80
N VAL A 452 32.45 -12.64 14.92
CA VAL A 452 32.85 -11.37 15.54
C VAL A 452 34.26 -11.49 16.09
N ASP A 453 35.16 -10.60 15.65
CA ASP A 453 36.50 -10.47 16.18
C ASP A 453 36.47 -9.30 17.20
N PRO A 454 36.76 -9.54 18.50
CA PRO A 454 36.71 -8.50 19.51
C PRO A 454 37.81 -7.44 19.38
N THR A 455 38.74 -7.62 18.46
CA THR A 455 39.85 -6.68 18.21
C THR A 455 39.67 -5.85 16.95
N ARG A 456 38.65 -6.14 16.13
CA ARG A 456 38.43 -5.51 14.83
C ARG A 456 36.95 -5.32 14.56
N ASP A 457 36.62 -4.29 13.84
CA ASP A 457 35.26 -4.07 13.35
C ASP A 457 34.86 -5.07 12.28
N ARG A 458 33.56 -5.21 12.07
CA ARG A 458 32.99 -6.04 11.01
C ARG A 458 32.44 -5.15 9.89
N GLN A 459 32.66 -5.54 8.66
CA GLN A 459 32.04 -4.90 7.50
C GLN A 459 30.51 -4.90 7.66
N ALA A 460 29.86 -3.81 7.27
CA ALA A 460 28.41 -3.80 7.17
C ALA A 460 27.93 -4.73 6.06
N LYS A 461 26.85 -5.48 6.29
CA LYS A 461 26.15 -6.13 5.18
C LYS A 461 25.68 -5.07 4.21
N ALA A 462 26.07 -5.21 2.94
CA ALA A 462 25.65 -4.29 1.89
C ALA A 462 24.11 -4.25 1.77
N GLY A 463 23.55 -3.07 1.65
CA GLY A 463 22.19 -2.83 1.18
C GLY A 463 21.19 -2.52 2.27
N GLY A 464 20.40 -1.48 2.01
CA GLY A 464 19.07 -1.24 2.57
C GLY A 464 18.08 -1.30 1.43
N TYR A 465 16.84 -1.69 1.71
CA TYR A 465 15.76 -1.65 0.73
C TYR A 465 15.25 -0.22 0.56
N ALA A 466 14.64 0.34 1.59
CA ALA A 466 14.25 1.73 1.64
C ALA A 466 15.17 2.53 2.58
N LEU A 467 15.19 3.84 2.43
CA LEU A 467 16.03 4.71 3.23
C LEU A 467 15.36 6.06 3.54
N ILE A 468 15.80 6.67 4.64
CA ILE A 468 15.40 8.02 5.04
C ILE A 468 16.55 8.75 5.73
N PRO A 469 16.98 9.92 5.23
CA PRO A 469 17.88 10.81 5.96
C PRO A 469 17.18 11.40 7.19
N ASN A 470 17.89 11.40 8.32
CA ASN A 470 17.41 12.01 9.54
C ASN A 470 17.78 13.52 9.55
N PRO A 471 16.81 14.43 9.52
CA PRO A 471 17.08 15.87 9.47
C PRO A 471 17.63 16.42 10.78
N LEU A 472 17.55 15.67 11.91
CA LEU A 472 17.98 16.14 13.21
C LEU A 472 19.48 15.93 13.45
N ASP A 473 20.07 14.85 12.93
CA ASP A 473 21.47 14.51 13.20
C ASP A 473 22.30 14.20 11.93
N GLY A 474 21.65 14.14 10.77
CA GLY A 474 22.30 13.85 9.48
C GLY A 474 22.61 12.37 9.26
N SER A 475 22.18 11.48 10.15
CA SER A 475 22.29 10.03 9.94
C SER A 475 21.34 9.55 8.84
N ILE A 476 21.69 8.43 8.24
CA ILE A 476 20.85 7.79 7.19
C ILE A 476 20.34 6.47 7.75
N TRP A 477 19.04 6.31 7.73
CA TRP A 477 18.39 5.08 8.16
C TRP A 477 17.96 4.24 6.99
N TYR A 478 18.13 2.92 7.10
CA TYR A 478 17.77 1.95 6.06
C TYR A 478 16.88 0.86 6.66
N SER A 479 15.99 0.30 5.85
CA SER A 479 15.35 -0.99 6.14
C SER A 479 16.12 -2.10 5.42
N VAL A 480 16.38 -3.20 6.11
CA VAL A 480 17.04 -4.39 5.57
C VAL A 480 16.07 -5.55 5.62
N LEU A 481 15.68 -6.03 4.43
CA LEU A 481 14.76 -7.16 4.30
C LEU A 481 15.33 -8.43 4.94
N GLY A 482 14.48 -9.24 5.54
CA GLY A 482 14.89 -10.51 6.14
C GLY A 482 13.96 -10.95 7.26
N ILE A 483 14.23 -12.15 7.81
CA ILE A 483 13.54 -12.68 8.97
C ILE A 483 14.61 -12.99 10.03
N PRO A 484 14.71 -12.14 11.08
CA PRO A 484 13.85 -11.00 11.38
C PRO A 484 14.04 -9.79 10.44
N GLY A 485 15.18 -9.61 9.76
CA GLY A 485 15.56 -8.37 9.11
C GLY A 485 15.96 -7.30 10.13
N SER A 486 16.27 -6.08 9.67
CA SER A 486 16.71 -5.01 10.58
C SER A 486 16.39 -3.63 10.05
N ILE A 487 16.49 -2.63 10.90
CA ILE A 487 16.76 -1.26 10.48
C ILE A 487 18.19 -0.91 10.86
N THR A 488 18.86 -0.13 10.03
CA THR A 488 20.25 0.25 10.26
C THR A 488 20.40 1.76 10.23
N ARG A 489 21.28 2.28 11.08
CA ARG A 489 21.62 3.70 11.16
C ARG A 489 23.06 3.89 10.74
N LEU A 490 23.28 4.56 9.62
CA LEU A 490 24.59 5.02 9.18
C LEU A 490 24.83 6.44 9.72
N ASP A 491 25.94 6.65 10.38
CA ASP A 491 26.46 7.97 10.69
C ASP A 491 27.57 8.33 9.68
N PRO A 492 27.33 9.26 8.74
CA PRO A 492 28.31 9.59 7.71
C PRO A 492 29.60 10.25 8.26
N LYS A 493 29.58 10.78 9.47
CA LYS A 493 30.74 11.46 10.10
C LYS A 493 31.67 10.46 10.75
N THR A 494 31.11 9.50 11.48
CA THR A 494 31.90 8.47 12.17
C THR A 494 32.15 7.23 11.33
N GLN A 495 31.39 7.06 10.23
CA GLN A 495 31.41 5.89 9.36
C GLN A 495 30.96 4.59 10.07
N LEU A 496 30.31 4.73 11.21
CA LEU A 496 29.74 3.61 11.97
C LEU A 496 28.31 3.31 11.56
N LEU A 497 28.01 2.02 11.48
CA LEU A 497 26.65 1.49 11.25
C LEU A 497 26.15 0.83 12.54
N GLU A 498 24.96 1.23 12.97
CA GLU A 498 24.21 0.55 14.04
C GLU A 498 23.16 -0.35 13.41
N VAL A 499 22.85 -1.49 14.03
CA VAL A 499 21.90 -2.49 13.53
C VAL A 499 20.86 -2.78 14.60
N TYR A 500 19.57 -2.65 14.26
CA TYR A 500 18.44 -2.91 15.16
C TYR A 500 17.43 -3.84 14.50
N GLU A 501 17.27 -5.01 15.07
CA GLU A 501 16.26 -5.97 14.61
C GLU A 501 14.94 -5.74 15.36
N PRO A 502 13.80 -5.86 14.70
CA PRO A 502 12.53 -5.90 15.41
C PRO A 502 12.51 -7.11 16.35
N PRO A 503 11.77 -7.04 17.47
CA PRO A 503 11.71 -8.17 18.42
C PRO A 503 11.20 -9.42 17.72
N PHE A 504 12.07 -10.39 17.49
CA PHE A 504 11.74 -11.67 16.88
C PHE A 504 12.13 -12.81 17.81
N ASN A 505 11.11 -13.50 18.38
CA ASN A 505 11.30 -14.51 19.41
C ASN A 505 12.15 -13.99 20.59
N ASN A 506 12.10 -12.69 20.85
CA ASN A 506 12.85 -12.04 21.90
C ASN A 506 12.15 -12.24 23.26
N PRO A 507 12.80 -12.83 24.28
CA PRO A 507 12.17 -13.11 25.58
C PRO A 507 11.77 -11.83 26.35
N LYS A 508 12.32 -10.67 25.98
CA LYS A 508 11.95 -9.38 26.57
C LYS A 508 10.75 -8.72 25.89
N SER A 509 10.22 -9.30 24.83
CA SER A 509 9.06 -8.77 24.09
C SER A 509 7.90 -9.77 24.14
N LYS A 510 6.68 -9.25 24.37
CA LYS A 510 5.44 -10.07 24.29
C LYS A 510 5.00 -10.39 22.87
N GLN A 511 5.48 -9.60 21.90
CA GLN A 511 5.12 -9.74 20.49
C GLN A 511 6.37 -10.07 19.70
N SER A 512 6.19 -10.89 18.65
CA SER A 512 7.24 -11.19 17.69
C SER A 512 6.94 -10.47 16.38
N ALA A 513 7.94 -9.77 15.84
CA ALA A 513 7.82 -8.99 14.63
C ALA A 513 9.03 -9.20 13.73
N TYR A 514 8.83 -9.09 12.41
CA TYR A 514 9.87 -9.36 11.42
C TYR A 514 9.54 -8.69 10.08
N LEU A 515 10.51 -8.74 9.18
CA LEU A 515 10.41 -8.35 7.79
C LEU A 515 10.11 -6.85 7.63
N PRO A 516 11.04 -5.96 8.08
CA PRO A 516 10.96 -4.54 7.80
C PRO A 516 11.05 -4.28 6.30
N HIS A 517 10.12 -3.47 5.77
CA HIS A 517 10.08 -3.17 4.35
C HIS A 517 10.24 -1.67 4.09
N GLY A 518 9.21 -0.86 4.27
CA GLY A 518 9.31 0.59 4.22
C GLY A 518 9.90 1.18 5.51
N ILE A 519 10.57 2.32 5.41
CA ILE A 519 11.10 3.08 6.54
C ILE A 519 10.85 4.57 6.34
N ASP A 520 10.47 5.26 7.39
CA ASP A 520 10.33 6.72 7.41
C ASP A 520 10.58 7.27 8.81
N ILE A 521 10.55 8.59 8.97
CA ILE A 521 10.92 9.27 10.20
C ILE A 521 9.90 10.33 10.59
N ASP A 522 9.60 10.43 11.87
CA ASP A 522 8.98 11.62 12.46
C ASP A 522 10.03 12.74 12.53
N ARG A 523 9.85 13.76 11.69
CA ARG A 523 10.80 14.86 11.55
C ARG A 523 10.98 15.69 12.83
N ALA A 524 9.98 15.73 13.70
CA ALA A 524 10.01 16.49 14.93
C ALA A 524 10.76 15.76 16.04
N THR A 525 10.69 14.45 16.08
CA THR A 525 11.20 13.63 17.20
C THR A 525 12.37 12.74 16.84
N GLY A 526 12.59 12.45 15.55
CA GLY A 526 13.60 11.50 15.10
C GLY A 526 13.20 10.03 15.28
N VAL A 527 11.97 9.76 15.70
CA VAL A 527 11.45 8.40 15.82
C VAL A 527 11.27 7.79 14.43
N ILE A 528 11.82 6.60 14.25
CA ILE A 528 11.73 5.85 12.99
C ILE A 528 10.43 5.08 12.95
N TRP A 529 9.76 5.09 11.80
CA TRP A 529 8.55 4.31 11.53
C TRP A 529 8.83 3.28 10.45
N VAL A 530 8.37 2.05 10.66
CA VAL A 530 8.70 0.89 9.81
C VAL A 530 7.47 0.04 9.56
N GLY A 531 7.18 -0.24 8.30
CA GLY A 531 6.21 -1.26 7.91
C GLY A 531 6.81 -2.65 8.09
N LEU A 532 6.19 -3.49 8.92
CA LEU A 532 6.63 -4.87 9.17
C LEU A 532 5.64 -5.86 8.57
N ASN A 533 6.08 -6.69 7.62
CA ASN A 533 5.20 -7.68 7.00
C ASN A 533 4.74 -8.80 7.94
N SER A 534 5.19 -8.79 9.19
CA SER A 534 4.60 -9.59 10.27
C SER A 534 3.19 -9.13 10.70
N GLY A 535 2.67 -8.04 10.15
CA GLY A 535 1.34 -7.53 10.48
C GLY A 535 1.35 -6.31 11.40
N HIS A 536 2.49 -5.65 11.53
CA HIS A 536 2.65 -4.49 12.40
C HIS A 536 3.13 -3.26 11.63
N TYR A 537 2.71 -2.10 12.11
CA TYR A 537 3.40 -0.85 11.88
C TYR A 537 4.19 -0.53 13.16
N ALA A 538 5.49 -0.38 13.05
CA ALA A 538 6.35 -0.22 14.21
C ALA A 538 6.95 1.18 14.27
N SER A 539 7.08 1.73 15.47
CA SER A 539 7.96 2.85 15.74
C SER A 539 9.19 2.39 16.53
N PHE A 540 10.35 2.97 16.20
CA PHE A 540 11.59 2.72 16.89
C PHE A 540 12.20 4.04 17.40
N ASP A 541 12.36 4.14 18.71
CA ASP A 541 12.99 5.27 19.38
C ASP A 541 14.33 4.83 19.98
N ARG A 542 15.42 5.17 19.29
CA ARG A 542 16.79 4.84 19.68
C ARG A 542 17.15 5.34 21.10
N ARG A 543 16.52 6.42 21.58
CA ARG A 543 16.77 7.00 22.91
C ARG A 543 16.29 6.12 24.05
N LYS A 544 15.44 5.13 23.77
CA LYS A 544 14.92 4.18 24.77
C LYS A 544 15.83 2.96 24.96
N CYS A 545 16.85 2.78 24.11
CA CYS A 545 17.79 1.69 24.25
C CYS A 545 18.53 1.78 25.59
N GLN A 546 18.53 0.68 26.35
CA GLN A 546 19.14 0.59 27.68
C GLN A 546 20.57 0.04 27.67
N GLY A 547 20.94 -0.64 26.59
CA GLY A 547 22.27 -1.20 26.39
C GLY A 547 23.16 -0.35 25.49
N PRO A 548 24.40 -0.77 25.27
CA PRO A 548 25.30 -0.12 24.32
C PRO A 548 24.73 -0.20 22.92
N LEU A 549 24.85 0.89 22.16
CA LEU A 549 24.31 1.00 20.79
C LEU A 549 25.22 0.35 19.75
N ASN A 550 26.48 0.16 20.10
CA ASN A 550 27.53 -0.51 19.35
C ASN A 550 28.34 -1.44 20.25
N GLY A 551 29.26 -2.18 19.69
CA GLY A 551 30.14 -3.09 20.41
C GLY A 551 29.70 -4.56 20.32
N PRO A 552 30.42 -5.47 20.96
CA PRO A 552 30.23 -6.93 20.77
C PRO A 552 28.89 -7.45 21.27
N THR A 553 28.18 -6.71 22.09
CA THR A 553 26.82 -7.08 22.59
C THR A 553 25.68 -6.45 21.77
N ALA A 554 25.98 -5.52 20.86
CA ALA A 554 24.99 -4.88 19.98
C ALA A 554 24.70 -5.76 18.75
N THR A 555 24.06 -6.91 18.97
CA THR A 555 23.89 -7.99 17.98
C THR A 555 22.59 -7.91 17.16
N GLY A 556 21.89 -6.80 17.18
CA GLY A 556 20.60 -6.58 16.52
C GLY A 556 19.41 -6.64 17.47
N GLN A 557 19.28 -7.68 18.30
CA GLN A 557 18.20 -7.84 19.30
C GLN A 557 18.45 -7.14 20.63
N HIS A 558 19.45 -6.26 20.71
CA HIS A 558 19.93 -5.65 21.95
C HIS A 558 19.06 -4.50 22.49
N CYS A 559 18.15 -3.96 21.67
CA CYS A 559 17.29 -2.83 22.05
C CYS A 559 15.80 -3.11 21.81
N PRO A 560 15.18 -4.13 22.43
CA PRO A 560 13.75 -4.40 22.25
C PRO A 560 12.85 -3.29 22.82
N GLU A 561 13.31 -2.55 23.83
CA GLU A 561 12.60 -1.43 24.45
C GLU A 561 12.47 -0.19 23.55
N GLY A 562 13.30 -0.09 22.51
CA GLY A 562 13.17 0.94 21.48
C GLY A 562 11.94 0.77 20.60
N TRP A 563 11.43 -0.45 20.46
CA TRP A 563 10.34 -0.78 19.58
C TRP A 563 8.97 -0.64 20.23
N THR A 564 8.02 -0.06 19.48
CA THR A 564 6.59 -0.08 19.79
C THR A 564 5.86 -0.64 18.59
N LEU A 565 5.15 -1.76 18.77
CA LEU A 565 4.47 -2.48 17.72
C LEU A 565 2.98 -2.14 17.73
N HIS A 566 2.47 -1.63 16.61
CA HIS A 566 1.05 -1.32 16.40
C HIS A 566 0.47 -2.34 15.43
N PRO A 567 -0.38 -3.30 15.89
CA PRO A 567 -1.05 -4.21 14.99
C PRO A 567 -1.85 -3.43 13.93
N ALA A 568 -1.63 -3.72 12.67
CA ALA A 568 -2.39 -3.11 11.58
C ALA A 568 -3.77 -3.77 11.44
N PRO A 569 -4.82 -3.03 11.02
CA PRO A 569 -6.15 -3.59 10.86
C PRO A 569 -6.21 -4.58 9.71
N GLY A 570 -7.00 -5.62 9.86
CA GLY A 570 -7.22 -6.65 8.84
C GLY A 570 -7.31 -8.05 9.44
N PRO A 571 -7.69 -9.03 8.63
CA PRO A 571 -7.77 -10.40 9.09
C PRO A 571 -6.38 -11.04 9.17
N ASN A 572 -6.20 -11.94 10.15
CA ASN A 572 -5.07 -12.85 10.21
C ASN A 572 -5.34 -14.08 9.33
N PHE A 573 -4.28 -14.77 8.93
CA PHE A 573 -4.39 -16.10 8.35
C PHE A 573 -5.15 -17.04 9.30
N LYS A 574 -5.95 -17.91 8.72
CA LYS A 574 -6.75 -18.87 9.48
C LYS A 574 -5.83 -19.72 10.39
N THR A 575 -6.25 -19.96 11.62
CA THR A 575 -5.50 -20.69 12.65
C THR A 575 -4.21 -20.01 13.16
N VAL A 576 -3.95 -18.76 12.80
CA VAL A 576 -2.76 -18.02 13.24
C VAL A 576 -3.18 -16.92 14.21
N GLU A 577 -2.56 -16.92 15.38
CA GLU A 577 -2.72 -15.87 16.39
C GLU A 577 -1.57 -14.84 16.30
N GLY A 578 -1.82 -13.63 16.75
CA GLY A 578 -0.79 -12.58 16.85
C GLY A 578 -0.33 -12.03 15.49
N THR A 579 0.87 -12.35 15.06
CA THR A 579 1.54 -11.80 13.88
C THR A 579 1.13 -12.45 12.54
N GLY A 580 -0.11 -12.85 12.41
CA GLY A 580 -0.60 -13.60 11.24
C GLY A 580 -1.36 -12.79 10.20
N SER A 581 -1.17 -11.47 10.11
CA SER A 581 -1.90 -10.64 9.12
C SER A 581 -1.77 -11.16 7.69
N ALA A 582 -2.90 -11.29 7.01
CA ALA A 582 -2.96 -11.65 5.59
C ALA A 582 -2.71 -10.46 4.65
N ASP A 583 -2.44 -9.26 5.20
CA ASP A 583 -2.04 -8.10 4.42
C ASP A 583 -0.52 -8.01 4.26
N SER A 584 -0.06 -7.23 3.29
CA SER A 584 1.34 -6.91 3.05
C SER A 584 1.53 -5.40 3.10
N TYR A 585 2.68 -4.97 3.63
CA TYR A 585 3.00 -3.56 3.83
C TYR A 585 4.29 -3.23 3.08
N TYR A 586 4.15 -2.59 1.91
CA TYR A 586 5.31 -2.36 1.05
C TYR A 586 6.14 -1.18 1.53
N LEU A 587 5.60 0.03 1.43
CA LEU A 587 6.22 1.24 2.00
C LEU A 587 5.31 1.86 3.06
N ASN A 588 5.86 2.77 3.80
CA ASN A 588 5.18 3.63 4.75
C ASN A 588 5.63 5.08 4.54
N TRP A 589 4.94 5.99 5.15
CA TRP A 589 5.20 7.41 5.04
C TRP A 589 4.80 8.11 6.33
N VAL A 590 5.51 9.19 6.69
CA VAL A 590 5.14 10.09 7.79
C VAL A 590 4.77 11.43 7.18
N ASP A 591 3.55 11.87 7.41
CA ASP A 591 3.03 13.12 6.86
C ASP A 591 3.55 14.35 7.63
N TRP A 592 4.72 14.82 7.25
CA TRP A 592 5.37 15.93 7.94
C TRP A 592 4.56 17.23 7.93
N HIS A 593 3.72 17.45 6.94
CA HIS A 593 3.09 18.73 6.61
C HIS A 593 1.55 18.70 6.63
N ASN A 594 0.95 17.67 7.23
CA ASN A 594 -0.51 17.53 7.27
C ASN A 594 -1.16 17.56 5.88
N THR A 595 -0.52 16.93 4.90
CA THR A 595 -1.06 16.86 3.53
C THR A 595 -2.27 15.95 3.44
N GLY A 596 -2.34 14.91 4.29
CA GLY A 596 -3.48 14.02 4.42
C GLY A 596 -4.64 14.58 5.25
N GLY A 597 -4.43 15.68 5.98
CA GLY A 597 -5.47 16.28 6.83
C GLY A 597 -5.60 15.67 8.24
N PHE A 598 -4.69 14.76 8.63
CA PHE A 598 -4.75 14.07 9.92
C PHE A 598 -3.86 14.69 11.01
N GLY A 599 -3.08 15.70 10.68
CA GLY A 599 -2.10 16.36 11.53
C GLY A 599 -0.66 16.18 11.01
N ASN A 600 0.25 17.04 11.49
CA ASN A 600 1.68 16.94 11.17
C ASN A 600 2.28 15.67 11.78
N ASN A 601 3.25 15.09 11.08
CA ASN A 601 3.96 13.87 11.47
C ASN A 601 3.03 12.66 11.70
N THR A 602 1.88 12.60 11.00
CA THR A 602 1.00 11.44 11.08
C THR A 602 1.63 10.24 10.40
N PRO A 603 1.83 9.12 11.11
CA PRO A 603 2.36 7.90 10.53
C PRO A 603 1.33 7.20 9.64
N MET A 604 1.74 6.78 8.46
CA MET A 604 0.87 6.18 7.44
C MET A 604 1.49 4.90 6.87
N LEU A 605 0.66 3.93 6.56
CA LEU A 605 1.03 2.61 6.07
C LEU A 605 0.24 2.26 4.82
N VAL A 606 0.86 1.64 3.83
CA VAL A 606 0.14 1.06 2.69
C VAL A 606 -0.38 -0.33 3.04
N GLY A 607 -1.64 -0.61 2.72
CA GLY A 607 -2.24 -1.94 2.83
C GLY A 607 -2.33 -2.56 1.43
N SER A 608 -1.25 -3.21 0.98
CA SER A 608 -1.14 -3.69 -0.40
C SER A 608 -2.16 -4.78 -0.76
N GLY A 609 -2.56 -5.60 0.22
CA GLY A 609 -3.60 -6.63 0.03
C GLY A 609 -5.01 -6.19 0.44
N SER A 610 -5.16 -5.03 1.09
CA SER A 610 -6.44 -4.56 1.67
C SER A 610 -7.12 -3.43 0.89
N ASP A 611 -6.67 -3.12 -0.33
CA ASP A 611 -7.20 -2.03 -1.15
C ASP A 611 -7.16 -0.67 -0.43
N SER A 612 -6.14 -0.41 0.40
CA SER A 612 -6.15 0.76 1.26
C SER A 612 -4.79 1.40 1.47
N ILE A 613 -4.82 2.67 1.86
CA ILE A 613 -3.78 3.30 2.67
C ILE A 613 -4.37 3.58 4.06
N MET A 614 -3.52 3.60 5.08
CA MET A 614 -3.97 3.68 6.47
C MET A 614 -3.20 4.75 7.22
N ALA A 615 -3.89 5.54 8.04
CA ALA A 615 -3.29 6.52 8.93
C ALA A 615 -3.43 6.07 10.38
N LEU A 616 -2.37 6.20 11.18
CA LEU A 616 -2.40 5.94 12.62
C LEU A 616 -2.55 7.28 13.36
N VAL A 617 -3.78 7.64 13.71
CA VAL A 617 -4.15 8.92 14.30
C VAL A 617 -4.46 8.74 15.77
N ALA A 618 -3.66 9.32 16.65
CA ALA A 618 -3.81 9.18 18.12
C ALA A 618 -4.02 7.71 18.57
N GLY A 619 -3.23 6.79 17.98
CA GLY A 619 -3.28 5.36 18.29
C GLY A 619 -4.48 4.60 17.70
N LYS A 620 -5.28 5.24 16.86
CA LYS A 620 -6.41 4.61 16.14
C LYS A 620 -6.15 4.61 14.64
N TRP A 621 -6.57 3.54 13.99
CA TRP A 621 -6.46 3.43 12.54
C TRP A 621 -7.62 4.13 11.82
N VAL A 622 -7.29 4.82 10.76
CA VAL A 622 -8.24 5.31 9.76
C VAL A 622 -7.89 4.63 8.44
N VAL A 623 -8.80 3.80 7.92
CA VAL A 623 -8.57 2.98 6.74
C VAL A 623 -9.23 3.64 5.53
N MET A 624 -8.41 4.13 4.60
CA MET A 624 -8.85 4.80 3.38
C MET A 624 -8.87 3.79 2.23
N ARG A 625 -10.04 3.28 1.87
CA ARG A 625 -10.20 2.19 0.89
C ARG A 625 -10.59 2.67 -0.49
N VAL A 626 -10.02 2.04 -1.51
CA VAL A 626 -10.59 1.95 -2.85
C VAL A 626 -11.45 0.69 -2.88
N PRO A 627 -12.80 0.79 -3.05
CA PRO A 627 -13.66 -0.37 -2.88
C PRO A 627 -13.43 -1.43 -3.95
N TYR A 628 -13.02 -2.63 -3.52
CA TYR A 628 -12.91 -3.82 -4.36
C TYR A 628 -14.29 -4.17 -5.00
N PRO A 629 -14.38 -4.69 -6.22
CA PRO A 629 -13.34 -5.25 -7.07
C PRO A 629 -12.67 -4.27 -8.06
N ARG A 630 -12.69 -2.96 -7.81
CA ARG A 630 -11.88 -2.05 -8.63
C ARG A 630 -10.39 -2.30 -8.48
N GLY A 631 -9.99 -2.86 -7.34
CA GLY A 631 -8.62 -3.20 -7.00
C GLY A 631 -7.76 -1.97 -6.73
N PHE A 632 -6.89 -2.10 -5.76
CA PHE A 632 -5.92 -1.06 -5.44
C PHE A 632 -4.78 -1.66 -4.62
N MET A 633 -3.64 -1.87 -5.24
CA MET A 633 -2.44 -2.32 -4.56
C MET A 633 -1.45 -1.16 -4.49
N ALA A 634 -1.43 -0.45 -3.36
CA ALA A 634 -0.45 0.59 -3.13
C ALA A 634 0.91 0.01 -2.76
N ARG A 635 2.00 0.63 -3.26
CA ARG A 635 3.37 0.35 -2.82
C ARG A 635 3.99 1.52 -2.08
N GLY A 636 3.75 2.74 -2.54
CA GLY A 636 4.21 3.97 -1.92
C GLY A 636 3.12 5.02 -1.90
N MET A 637 3.36 6.10 -1.19
CA MET A 637 2.53 7.30 -1.19
C MET A 637 3.37 8.53 -0.93
N ASP A 638 2.85 9.69 -1.32
CA ASP A 638 3.34 11.00 -0.90
C ASP A 638 2.17 11.96 -0.72
N GLY A 639 2.45 13.17 -0.26
CA GLY A 639 1.42 14.17 -0.04
C GLY A 639 1.78 15.51 -0.62
N ARG A 640 0.79 16.19 -1.26
CA ARG A 640 0.95 17.49 -1.89
C ARG A 640 -0.07 18.50 -1.38
N ILE A 641 0.37 19.76 -1.27
CA ILE A 641 -0.47 20.92 -1.01
C ILE A 641 -0.50 21.78 -2.27
N ASP A 642 -1.64 21.80 -2.92
CA ASP A 642 -1.89 22.62 -4.11
C ASP A 642 -2.28 24.05 -3.74
N ASP A 643 -3.11 24.22 -2.71
CA ASP A 643 -3.50 25.53 -2.16
C ASP A 643 -3.71 25.45 -0.65
N PRO A 644 -2.81 26.04 0.15
CA PRO A 644 -2.95 26.05 1.61
C PRO A 644 -4.24 26.70 2.13
N LYS A 645 -4.86 27.59 1.32
CA LYS A 645 -6.06 28.33 1.71
C LYS A 645 -7.36 27.61 1.35
N ALA A 646 -7.32 26.65 0.42
CA ALA A 646 -8.49 25.90 -0.02
C ALA A 646 -8.90 24.78 0.95
N GLY A 647 -8.30 24.68 2.13
CA GLY A 647 -8.61 23.68 3.15
C GLY A 647 -8.33 22.27 2.64
N TRP A 648 -9.31 21.37 2.78
CA TRP A 648 -9.18 19.96 2.38
C TRP A 648 -9.06 19.80 0.86
N LYS A 649 -9.65 20.69 0.05
CA LYS A 649 -9.58 20.65 -1.41
C LYS A 649 -8.18 20.93 -1.94
N GLY A 650 -7.43 21.78 -1.24
CA GLY A 650 -6.09 22.17 -1.62
C GLY A 650 -4.98 21.23 -1.18
N ARG A 651 -5.30 20.02 -0.71
CA ARG A 651 -4.31 19.02 -0.28
C ARG A 651 -4.78 17.60 -0.53
N GLY A 652 -3.86 16.67 -0.59
CA GLY A 652 -4.19 15.26 -0.75
C GLY A 652 -2.97 14.36 -0.72
N LEU A 653 -3.25 13.08 -0.42
CA LEU A 653 -2.29 11.99 -0.53
C LEU A 653 -2.36 11.42 -1.94
N TRP A 654 -1.21 11.13 -2.51
CA TRP A 654 -1.07 10.58 -3.85
C TRP A 654 -0.39 9.21 -3.81
N THR A 655 -0.88 8.32 -4.65
CA THR A 655 -0.31 6.99 -4.82
C THR A 655 -0.67 6.43 -6.19
N THR A 656 -0.13 5.27 -6.54
CA THR A 656 -0.47 4.57 -7.78
C THR A 656 -0.96 3.16 -7.49
N HIS A 657 -1.85 2.64 -8.31
CA HIS A 657 -2.19 1.23 -8.32
C HIS A 657 -1.05 0.45 -8.96
N SER A 658 -0.32 -0.28 -8.13
CA SER A 658 1.00 -0.86 -8.42
C SER A 658 1.00 -2.38 -8.50
N GLU A 659 -0.12 -3.04 -8.79
CA GLU A 659 -0.12 -4.48 -9.08
C GLU A 659 0.64 -4.74 -10.38
N GLN A 660 1.56 -5.69 -10.36
CA GLN A 660 2.34 -6.01 -11.56
C GLN A 660 1.47 -6.62 -12.66
N ALA A 661 0.50 -7.43 -12.27
CA ALA A 661 -0.43 -8.08 -13.18
C ALA A 661 -1.83 -7.42 -13.09
N THR A 662 -1.97 -6.15 -13.54
CA THR A 662 -3.25 -5.42 -13.48
C THR A 662 -4.42 -6.18 -14.11
N TRP A 663 -4.15 -7.06 -15.10
CA TRP A 663 -5.13 -7.95 -15.71
C TRP A 663 -5.65 -9.07 -14.79
N HIS A 664 -5.08 -9.24 -13.62
CA HIS A 664 -5.59 -10.12 -12.56
C HIS A 664 -6.70 -9.49 -11.73
N GLN A 665 -6.95 -8.20 -11.90
CA GLN A 665 -8.12 -7.53 -11.34
C GLN A 665 -9.39 -7.94 -12.10
N GLU A 666 -10.55 -7.65 -11.53
CA GLU A 666 -11.84 -8.12 -12.06
C GLU A 666 -12.20 -7.58 -13.45
N GLY A 667 -11.56 -6.49 -13.90
CA GLY A 667 -11.66 -5.97 -15.25
C GLY A 667 -10.87 -6.77 -16.30
N GLY A 668 -9.98 -7.66 -15.84
CA GLY A 668 -9.16 -8.50 -16.72
C GLY A 668 -8.21 -7.70 -17.60
N PRO A 669 -7.97 -8.16 -18.86
CA PRO A 669 -6.95 -7.57 -19.73
C PRO A 669 -7.27 -6.15 -20.24
N THR A 670 -8.42 -5.58 -19.90
CA THR A 670 -8.77 -4.20 -20.22
C THR A 670 -8.45 -3.21 -19.08
N GLU A 671 -8.12 -3.71 -17.89
CA GLU A 671 -7.75 -2.86 -16.77
C GLU A 671 -6.40 -2.18 -17.01
N ARG A 672 -6.29 -0.93 -16.54
CA ARG A 672 -5.06 -0.13 -16.61
C ARG A 672 -4.62 0.29 -15.21
N PRO A 673 -3.32 0.55 -15.01
CA PRO A 673 -2.86 1.25 -13.82
C PRO A 673 -3.61 2.56 -13.59
N LYS A 674 -3.65 3.00 -12.36
CA LYS A 674 -4.36 4.23 -11.97
C LYS A 674 -3.46 5.08 -11.07
N ALA A 675 -3.44 6.38 -11.33
CA ALA A 675 -3.03 7.36 -10.34
C ALA A 675 -4.21 7.59 -9.39
N VAL A 676 -3.95 7.68 -8.10
CA VAL A 676 -4.98 7.74 -7.05
C VAL A 676 -4.68 8.88 -6.09
N GLN A 677 -5.69 9.70 -5.82
CA GLN A 677 -5.63 10.74 -4.80
C GLN A 677 -6.66 10.48 -3.71
N PHE A 678 -6.23 10.62 -2.44
CA PHE A 678 -7.10 10.59 -1.27
C PHE A 678 -7.14 11.96 -0.62
N GLN A 679 -8.34 12.43 -0.30
CA GLN A 679 -8.57 13.70 0.38
C GLN A 679 -9.51 13.50 1.58
N LEU A 680 -9.16 14.09 2.73
CA LEU A 680 -9.97 14.06 3.94
C LEU A 680 -10.75 15.37 4.06
N ARG A 681 -12.06 15.29 3.87
CA ARG A 681 -12.96 16.43 4.09
C ARG A 681 -13.46 16.49 5.55
N PRO A 682 -13.92 17.64 6.05
CA PRO A 682 -14.34 17.79 7.46
C PRO A 682 -15.59 16.96 7.81
N THR A 683 -16.48 16.74 6.86
CA THR A 683 -17.70 15.92 7.03
C THR A 683 -17.99 15.15 5.73
N PRO A 684 -18.78 14.05 5.78
CA PRO A 684 -19.15 13.29 4.58
C PRO A 684 -19.92 14.10 3.52
N LEU A 685 -20.43 15.26 3.86
CA LEU A 685 -21.22 16.14 2.98
C LEU A 685 -20.52 17.46 2.65
N ALA A 686 -19.27 17.64 3.06
CA ALA A 686 -18.51 18.83 2.71
C ALA A 686 -18.23 18.86 1.19
N LYS A 687 -18.44 20.05 0.62
CA LYS A 687 -18.28 20.38 -0.80
C LYS A 687 -16.95 21.06 -1.04
#